data_ca5ec6eb1ddd219055803cec89714886
#
_entry.id   ca5ec6eb1ddd219055803cec89714886
#
_cell.length_a   1.000
_cell.length_b   1.000
_cell.length_c   1.000
_cell.angle_alpha   90.00
_cell.angle_beta   90.00
_cell.angle_gamma   90.00
#
_symmetry.space_group_name_H-M   'P 1'
#
loop_
_entity.id
_entity.type
_entity.pdbx_description
1 polymer ?
#
loop_
_entity_poly.entity_id
_entity_poly.type
_entity_poly.pdbx_seq_one_letter_code
_entity_poly.pdbx_strand_id
1 'polypeptide(L)'
;MAGVGSACLVIALMTAVYAAAASVYGARSHKREFVVSGRRAIYCMAALLIAATAILQSAFLRSDFSLKLVAEGSSTDTPTFYKATAMWATQDGSLLLWALLLSIFTSAVLFLTRRSLREIAPWATAVLGAVAAFFLLLMVGWENPFTITPGPVPVEGAGLNPLLRHPAMMIHPPMLYTGYVGFSIPFAFAIGALITRSTGADWIRATRRFALVAWTFLGTGIMLGALWSYTELGWGGYWAWDPVENASLMPWLTGTAFLHSIMVQEKRGMLKVWNVSLIIATFVLALVGTFLVRSGILESIHAFGASTIGTQFLIFIAVVIVGSALLVVSRLSDLQSEARLDSLLSREAFFLLNNLVLVGLALVIFWGTFFPLISEAAGAERSVGPPWFNRMTTPLALALVLLMGIGPVVAWRKITLAGLRRALLVPVGLAAAVLVILVAFTQAPGSIPSLVMFCLVAFVLGVVGQEFWRGASARRVMTGGGWLRSLSELVGRNRRRYGGYVAHAGIAVLFCGVAASSAFVEQKDVRLSPGESVQAGDYTVTYVRPTATLGGDRAGTGAPISFGAVLEAEGNGKQFTLRPQRNYYPTLDASEGAIGRFFEGEATSEVDVRWGLRSDFWTAVRPDISALEGPIKEANAQFEGASDDVQATVIAFLVEHYRTDPPPATFRTIVSPLVSWIWIGGAIVLLGALVAVWPAPESRVRRVRSLYSARLGKDLSEA
;
A
#
# COMPACT_ATOMS: atom_id res chain seq x y z
N MET A 1 -1.69 -13.57 30.68
CA MET A 1 -2.12 -13.07 29.35
C MET A 1 -1.92 -14.13 28.26
N ALA A 2 -0.77 -14.80 28.21
CA ALA A 2 -0.44 -15.80 27.18
C ALA A 2 -1.51 -16.89 26.98
N GLY A 3 -1.91 -17.60 28.03
CA GLY A 3 -2.90 -18.69 27.93
C GLY A 3 -4.27 -18.23 27.43
N VAL A 4 -4.74 -17.04 27.83
CA VAL A 4 -6.03 -16.49 27.35
C VAL A 4 -5.95 -16.09 25.89
N GLY A 5 -4.85 -15.46 25.48
CA GLY A 5 -4.61 -15.08 24.08
C GLY A 5 -4.56 -16.31 23.17
N SER A 6 -3.75 -17.33 23.54
CA SER A 6 -3.67 -18.59 22.78
C SER A 6 -5.02 -19.32 22.73
N ALA A 7 -5.78 -19.34 23.83
CA ALA A 7 -7.13 -19.92 23.86
C ALA A 7 -8.08 -19.20 22.89
N CYS A 8 -8.02 -17.86 22.82
CA CYS A 8 -8.79 -17.08 21.84
C CYS A 8 -8.47 -17.51 20.40
N LEU A 9 -7.19 -17.73 20.05
CA LEU A 9 -6.78 -18.17 18.72
C LEU A 9 -7.27 -19.58 18.40
N VAL A 10 -7.14 -20.53 19.34
CA VAL A 10 -7.60 -21.91 19.16
C VAL A 10 -9.12 -21.96 18.97
N ILE A 11 -9.88 -21.23 19.81
CA ILE A 11 -11.35 -21.19 19.69
C ILE A 11 -11.74 -20.45 18.40
N ALA A 12 -11.02 -19.41 17.99
CA ALA A 12 -11.25 -18.72 16.71
C ALA A 12 -11.00 -19.67 15.52
N LEU A 13 -9.97 -20.51 15.55
CA LEU A 13 -9.73 -21.56 14.56
C LEU A 13 -10.90 -22.55 14.49
N MET A 14 -11.33 -23.06 15.62
CA MET A 14 -12.50 -23.97 15.70
C MET A 14 -13.76 -23.33 15.14
N THR A 15 -14.01 -22.06 15.46
CA THR A 15 -15.17 -21.32 14.94
C THR A 15 -15.07 -21.05 13.45
N ALA A 16 -13.86 -20.80 12.89
CA ALA A 16 -13.63 -20.63 11.45
C ALA A 16 -13.93 -21.92 10.69
N VAL A 17 -13.39 -23.05 11.16
CA VAL A 17 -13.65 -24.38 10.58
C VAL A 17 -15.12 -24.73 10.67
N TYR A 18 -15.74 -24.52 11.83
CA TYR A 18 -17.18 -24.74 12.02
C TYR A 18 -18.00 -23.87 11.07
N ALA A 19 -17.67 -22.57 10.94
CA ALA A 19 -18.38 -21.67 10.05
C ALA A 19 -18.33 -22.15 8.59
N ALA A 20 -17.17 -22.63 8.14
CA ALA A 20 -17.01 -23.19 6.81
C ALA A 20 -17.85 -24.47 6.63
N ALA A 21 -17.73 -25.43 7.52
CA ALA A 21 -18.45 -26.71 7.47
C ALA A 21 -19.97 -26.54 7.56
N ALA A 22 -20.45 -25.74 8.54
CA ALA A 22 -21.87 -25.47 8.72
C ALA A 22 -22.48 -24.75 7.51
N SER A 23 -21.73 -23.81 6.90
CA SER A 23 -22.19 -23.09 5.71
C SER A 23 -22.31 -24.02 4.49
N VAL A 24 -21.32 -24.91 4.27
CA VAL A 24 -21.38 -25.92 3.18
C VAL A 24 -22.53 -26.90 3.43
N TYR A 25 -22.65 -27.43 4.63
CA TYR A 25 -23.73 -28.34 4.98
C TYR A 25 -25.11 -27.70 4.79
N GLY A 26 -25.28 -26.49 5.35
CA GLY A 26 -26.54 -25.73 5.24
C GLY A 26 -26.90 -25.39 3.79
N ALA A 27 -25.90 -25.06 2.95
CA ALA A 27 -26.11 -24.81 1.53
C ALA A 27 -26.54 -26.06 0.76
N ARG A 28 -25.86 -27.20 1.01
CA ARG A 28 -26.16 -28.50 0.31
C ARG A 28 -27.47 -29.12 0.75
N SER A 29 -27.78 -29.07 2.06
CA SER A 29 -28.98 -29.68 2.62
C SER A 29 -30.20 -28.74 2.64
N HIS A 30 -30.04 -27.51 2.13
CA HIS A 30 -31.07 -26.45 2.16
C HIS A 30 -31.58 -26.12 3.59
N LYS A 31 -30.74 -26.38 4.63
CA LYS A 31 -31.06 -26.11 6.04
C LYS A 31 -30.59 -24.73 6.46
N ARG A 32 -31.53 -23.79 6.55
CA ARG A 32 -31.25 -22.39 6.86
C ARG A 32 -30.60 -22.19 8.24
N GLU A 33 -30.93 -23.02 9.21
CA GLU A 33 -30.36 -22.93 10.56
C GLU A 33 -28.85 -23.07 10.57
N PHE A 34 -28.27 -23.98 9.75
CA PHE A 34 -26.83 -24.16 9.65
C PHE A 34 -26.16 -22.99 8.95
N VAL A 35 -26.79 -22.40 7.91
CA VAL A 35 -26.28 -21.17 7.27
C VAL A 35 -26.25 -20.01 8.27
N VAL A 36 -27.29 -19.86 9.09
CA VAL A 36 -27.35 -18.81 10.12
C VAL A 36 -26.32 -19.08 11.22
N SER A 37 -26.15 -20.34 11.63
CA SER A 37 -25.15 -20.76 12.63
C SER A 37 -23.74 -20.49 12.14
N GLY A 38 -23.38 -20.87 10.90
CA GLY A 38 -22.09 -20.57 10.29
C GLY A 38 -21.78 -19.08 10.25
N ARG A 39 -22.76 -18.25 9.90
CA ARG A 39 -22.62 -16.79 9.95
C ARG A 39 -22.39 -16.25 11.37
N ARG A 40 -23.10 -16.80 12.38
CA ARG A 40 -22.91 -16.42 13.80
C ARG A 40 -21.53 -16.83 14.30
N ALA A 41 -21.00 -17.97 13.83
CA ALA A 41 -19.64 -18.40 14.14
C ALA A 41 -18.60 -17.41 13.62
N ILE A 42 -18.79 -16.82 12.42
CA ILE A 42 -17.90 -15.72 11.94
C ILE A 42 -17.93 -14.50 12.87
N TYR A 43 -19.10 -14.13 13.40
CA TYR A 43 -19.17 -13.01 14.35
C TYR A 43 -18.50 -13.36 15.70
N CYS A 44 -18.61 -14.61 16.14
CA CYS A 44 -17.89 -15.11 17.31
C CYS A 44 -16.38 -15.07 17.08
N MET A 45 -15.90 -15.56 15.94
CA MET A 45 -14.49 -15.48 15.54
C MET A 45 -13.98 -14.04 15.58
N ALA A 46 -14.75 -13.08 15.04
CA ALA A 46 -14.36 -11.67 15.07
C ALA A 46 -14.24 -11.12 16.50
N ALA A 47 -15.17 -11.48 17.39
CA ALA A 47 -15.11 -11.08 18.81
C ALA A 47 -13.87 -11.66 19.51
N LEU A 48 -13.53 -12.93 19.24
CA LEU A 48 -12.34 -13.60 19.79
C LEU A 48 -11.04 -12.94 19.29
N LEU A 49 -10.97 -12.60 18.01
CA LEU A 49 -9.79 -11.93 17.43
C LEU A 49 -9.65 -10.48 17.91
N ILE A 50 -10.74 -9.77 18.15
CA ILE A 50 -10.72 -8.45 18.82
C ILE A 50 -10.17 -8.61 20.24
N ALA A 51 -10.62 -9.62 21.00
CA ALA A 51 -10.11 -9.87 22.34
C ALA A 51 -8.62 -10.25 22.34
N ALA A 52 -8.20 -11.16 21.45
CA ALA A 52 -6.79 -11.54 21.30
C ALA A 52 -5.91 -10.31 20.95
N THR A 53 -6.35 -9.49 20.02
CA THR A 53 -5.64 -8.24 19.64
C THR A 53 -5.54 -7.28 20.83
N ALA A 54 -6.62 -7.09 21.59
CA ALA A 54 -6.61 -6.23 22.77
C ALA A 54 -5.66 -6.74 23.87
N ILE A 55 -5.59 -8.06 24.06
CA ILE A 55 -4.65 -8.70 25.01
C ILE A 55 -3.21 -8.43 24.57
N LEU A 56 -2.87 -8.69 23.31
CA LEU A 56 -1.52 -8.49 22.79
C LEU A 56 -1.12 -7.01 22.83
N GLN A 57 -2.03 -6.13 22.42
CA GLN A 57 -1.80 -4.68 22.47
C GLN A 57 -1.56 -4.19 23.91
N SER A 58 -2.31 -4.73 24.88
CA SER A 58 -2.11 -4.44 26.31
C SER A 58 -0.73 -4.91 26.80
N ALA A 59 -0.25 -6.07 26.30
CA ALA A 59 1.07 -6.58 26.67
C ALA A 59 2.20 -5.68 26.14
N PHE A 60 2.12 -5.21 24.89
CA PHE A 60 3.08 -4.23 24.34
C PHE A 60 3.09 -2.93 25.15
N LEU A 61 1.92 -2.35 25.44
CA LEU A 61 1.82 -1.08 26.14
C LEU A 61 2.35 -1.16 27.60
N ARG A 62 2.28 -2.37 28.21
CA ARG A 62 2.78 -2.62 29.58
C ARG A 62 4.22 -3.15 29.61
N SER A 63 4.86 -3.36 28.44
CA SER A 63 6.17 -4.00 28.33
C SER A 63 6.21 -5.36 29.06
N ASP A 64 5.19 -6.21 28.80
CA ASP A 64 5.10 -7.55 29.41
C ASP A 64 6.04 -8.52 28.67
N PHE A 65 7.32 -8.51 29.04
CA PHE A 65 8.35 -9.35 28.44
C PHE A 65 8.22 -10.85 28.76
N SER A 66 7.19 -11.26 29.49
CA SER A 66 6.83 -12.67 29.59
C SER A 66 6.36 -13.26 28.27
N LEU A 67 5.93 -12.40 27.33
CA LEU A 67 5.63 -12.77 25.94
C LEU A 67 6.86 -12.56 25.07
N LYS A 68 7.31 -13.61 24.38
CA LYS A 68 8.45 -13.59 23.48
C LYS A 68 8.37 -12.43 22.45
N LEU A 69 7.21 -12.26 21.83
CA LEU A 69 6.99 -11.23 20.82
C LEU A 69 7.19 -9.81 21.38
N VAL A 70 6.81 -9.57 22.63
CA VAL A 70 6.98 -8.27 23.30
C VAL A 70 8.44 -8.05 23.69
N ALA A 71 9.11 -9.10 24.18
CA ALA A 71 10.53 -9.05 24.54
C ALA A 71 11.43 -8.79 23.32
N GLU A 72 11.11 -9.37 22.16
CA GLU A 72 11.88 -9.20 20.92
C GLU A 72 11.52 -7.93 20.15
N GLY A 73 10.28 -7.41 20.27
CA GLY A 73 9.78 -6.29 19.45
C GLY A 73 9.56 -4.98 20.19
N SER A 74 9.92 -4.86 21.47
CA SER A 74 9.73 -3.65 22.25
C SER A 74 10.74 -3.57 23.40
N SER A 75 10.88 -2.37 24.02
CA SER A 75 11.70 -2.13 25.22
C SER A 75 10.97 -1.17 26.15
N THR A 76 11.46 -0.99 27.39
CA THR A 76 10.89 0.02 28.31
C THR A 76 11.08 1.41 27.76
N ASP A 77 12.20 1.69 27.10
CA ASP A 77 12.56 2.98 26.50
C ASP A 77 11.85 3.27 25.18
N THR A 78 11.23 2.26 24.55
CA THR A 78 10.45 2.48 23.33
C THR A 78 9.30 3.45 23.61
N PRO A 79 9.20 4.60 22.90
CA PRO A 79 8.10 5.55 23.11
C PRO A 79 6.74 4.88 22.96
N THR A 80 5.77 5.24 23.81
CA THR A 80 4.43 4.62 23.87
C THR A 80 3.75 4.53 22.50
N PHE A 81 3.94 5.54 21.66
CA PHE A 81 3.44 5.56 20.30
C PHE A 81 3.97 4.37 19.50
N TYR A 82 5.27 4.09 19.55
CA TYR A 82 5.88 2.97 18.84
C TYR A 82 5.62 1.62 19.51
N LYS A 83 5.44 1.56 20.84
CA LYS A 83 4.91 0.34 21.51
C LYS A 83 3.56 -0.07 20.94
N ALA A 84 2.68 0.91 20.69
CA ALA A 84 1.38 0.63 20.10
C ALA A 84 1.47 0.09 18.65
N THR A 85 2.48 0.49 17.90
CA THR A 85 2.68 0.04 16.51
C THR A 85 3.49 -1.24 16.38
N ALA A 86 4.27 -1.58 17.39
CA ALA A 86 5.14 -2.76 17.42
C ALA A 86 4.36 -4.05 17.18
N MET A 87 3.10 -4.14 17.61
CA MET A 87 2.27 -5.31 17.37
C MET A 87 2.24 -5.72 15.89
N TRP A 88 2.00 -4.80 14.97
CA TRP A 88 1.94 -5.13 13.53
C TRP A 88 3.27 -4.96 12.79
N ALA A 89 4.27 -4.42 13.46
CA ALA A 89 5.64 -4.38 12.95
C ALA A 89 6.37 -5.72 13.12
N THR A 90 5.85 -6.63 13.95
CA THR A 90 6.35 -7.99 14.14
C THR A 90 5.65 -8.98 13.21
N GLN A 91 6.28 -10.12 12.92
CA GLN A 91 5.71 -11.14 12.04
C GLN A 91 4.42 -11.74 12.58
N ASP A 92 4.43 -12.27 13.80
CA ASP A 92 3.28 -12.95 14.41
C ASP A 92 2.13 -11.98 14.66
N GLY A 93 2.42 -10.80 15.17
CA GLY A 93 1.42 -9.76 15.42
C GLY A 93 0.78 -9.26 14.13
N SER A 94 1.52 -9.21 13.01
CA SER A 94 0.99 -8.86 11.70
C SER A 94 0.04 -9.93 11.14
N LEU A 95 0.24 -11.23 11.45
CA LEU A 95 -0.70 -12.29 11.12
C LEU A 95 -2.02 -12.16 11.91
N LEU A 96 -1.93 -11.77 13.19
CA LEU A 96 -3.11 -11.50 13.99
C LEU A 96 -3.90 -10.30 13.43
N LEU A 97 -3.22 -9.22 13.02
CA LEU A 97 -3.88 -8.10 12.36
C LEU A 97 -4.56 -8.55 11.05
N TRP A 98 -3.92 -9.41 10.25
CA TRP A 98 -4.48 -9.95 9.02
C TRP A 98 -5.77 -10.72 9.28
N ALA A 99 -5.76 -11.64 10.26
CA ALA A 99 -6.93 -12.42 10.66
C ALA A 99 -8.06 -11.55 11.25
N LEU A 100 -7.70 -10.54 12.05
CA LEU A 100 -8.65 -9.57 12.60
C LEU A 100 -9.36 -8.80 11.47
N LEU A 101 -8.62 -8.22 10.52
CA LEU A 101 -9.18 -7.48 9.40
C LEU A 101 -10.07 -8.37 8.54
N LEU A 102 -9.66 -9.62 8.26
CA LEU A 102 -10.49 -10.59 7.54
C LEU A 102 -11.81 -10.84 8.25
N SER A 103 -11.76 -11.04 9.56
CA SER A 103 -12.96 -11.31 10.38
C SER A 103 -13.93 -10.13 10.37
N ILE A 104 -13.41 -8.89 10.44
CA ILE A 104 -14.20 -7.65 10.38
C ILE A 104 -14.84 -7.50 8.99
N PHE A 105 -14.08 -7.62 7.92
CA PHE A 105 -14.60 -7.52 6.54
C PHE A 105 -15.64 -8.60 6.26
N THR A 106 -15.35 -9.85 6.68
CA THR A 106 -16.29 -10.97 6.53
C THR A 106 -17.59 -10.71 7.31
N SER A 107 -17.49 -10.28 8.57
CA SER A 107 -18.66 -9.91 9.37
C SER A 107 -19.47 -8.80 8.72
N ALA A 108 -18.81 -7.76 8.23
CA ALA A 108 -19.47 -6.63 7.57
C ALA A 108 -20.20 -7.07 6.29
N VAL A 109 -19.57 -7.83 5.39
CA VAL A 109 -20.22 -8.27 4.14
C VAL A 109 -21.38 -9.22 4.43
N LEU A 110 -21.24 -10.15 5.38
CA LEU A 110 -22.30 -11.08 5.74
C LEU A 110 -23.49 -10.38 6.41
N PHE A 111 -23.24 -9.33 7.19
CA PHE A 111 -24.28 -8.49 7.74
C PHE A 111 -25.05 -7.70 6.65
N LEU A 112 -24.32 -7.11 5.71
CA LEU A 112 -24.91 -6.31 4.61
C LEU A 112 -25.67 -7.19 3.61
N THR A 113 -25.20 -8.40 3.34
CA THR A 113 -25.80 -9.34 2.38
C THR A 113 -26.82 -10.31 2.98
N ARG A 114 -27.10 -10.24 4.29
CA ARG A 114 -27.94 -11.22 5.01
C ARG A 114 -29.34 -11.46 4.46
N ARG A 115 -29.87 -10.50 3.69
CA ARG A 115 -31.20 -10.56 3.05
C ARG A 115 -31.14 -10.76 1.53
N SER A 116 -29.94 -10.71 0.95
CA SER A 116 -29.68 -10.85 -0.50
C SER A 116 -28.69 -11.98 -0.71
N LEU A 117 -28.49 -12.42 -1.96
CA LEU A 117 -27.50 -13.43 -2.35
C LEU A 117 -27.59 -14.74 -1.53
N ARG A 118 -28.82 -15.20 -1.23
CA ARG A 118 -29.06 -16.33 -0.33
C ARG A 118 -28.36 -17.62 -0.79
N GLU A 119 -28.15 -17.81 -2.08
CA GLU A 119 -27.48 -18.98 -2.65
C GLU A 119 -25.95 -18.84 -2.59
N ILE A 120 -25.41 -17.65 -2.88
CA ILE A 120 -23.97 -17.38 -2.97
C ILE A 120 -23.34 -17.21 -1.57
N ALA A 121 -24.04 -16.49 -0.66
CA ALA A 121 -23.49 -16.08 0.62
C ALA A 121 -23.03 -17.27 1.50
N PRO A 122 -23.69 -18.44 1.56
CA PRO A 122 -23.18 -19.57 2.34
C PRO A 122 -21.85 -20.09 1.80
N TRP A 123 -21.68 -20.18 0.48
CA TRP A 123 -20.43 -20.62 -0.14
C TRP A 123 -19.32 -19.59 0.05
N ALA A 124 -19.63 -18.30 -0.08
CA ALA A 124 -18.68 -17.23 0.24
C ALA A 124 -18.25 -17.28 1.72
N THR A 125 -19.19 -17.58 2.65
CA THR A 125 -18.86 -17.79 4.06
C THR A 125 -17.91 -18.96 4.26
N ALA A 126 -18.14 -20.06 3.54
CA ALA A 126 -17.27 -21.23 3.61
C ALA A 126 -15.85 -20.94 3.12
N VAL A 127 -15.71 -20.21 1.99
CA VAL A 127 -14.40 -19.79 1.46
C VAL A 127 -13.68 -18.86 2.42
N LEU A 128 -14.37 -17.83 2.94
CA LEU A 128 -13.78 -16.87 3.90
C LEU A 128 -13.42 -17.56 5.23
N GLY A 129 -14.25 -18.51 5.69
CA GLY A 129 -13.94 -19.35 6.85
C GLY A 129 -12.71 -20.22 6.63
N ALA A 130 -12.54 -20.81 5.43
CA ALA A 130 -11.37 -21.60 5.09
C ALA A 130 -10.09 -20.73 5.01
N VAL A 131 -10.18 -19.52 4.43
CA VAL A 131 -9.07 -18.57 4.43
C VAL A 131 -8.70 -18.15 5.84
N ALA A 132 -9.70 -17.85 6.70
CA ALA A 132 -9.46 -17.51 8.10
C ALA A 132 -8.84 -18.69 8.87
N ALA A 133 -9.32 -19.91 8.64
CA ALA A 133 -8.79 -21.11 9.26
C ALA A 133 -7.32 -21.34 8.88
N PHE A 134 -6.91 -21.05 7.65
CA PHE A 134 -5.51 -21.14 7.23
C PHE A 134 -4.62 -20.19 8.06
N PHE A 135 -4.96 -18.89 8.14
CA PHE A 135 -4.16 -17.94 8.92
C PHE A 135 -4.16 -18.24 10.43
N LEU A 136 -5.29 -18.67 10.95
CA LEU A 136 -5.39 -19.10 12.36
C LEU A 136 -4.58 -20.37 12.62
N LEU A 137 -4.55 -21.31 11.68
CA LEU A 137 -3.72 -22.52 11.78
C LEU A 137 -2.23 -22.18 11.80
N LEU A 138 -1.79 -21.22 10.98
CA LEU A 138 -0.40 -20.74 11.01
C LEU A 138 -0.03 -20.20 12.39
N MET A 139 -0.90 -19.36 12.99
CA MET A 139 -0.66 -18.78 14.31
C MET A 139 -0.71 -19.84 15.43
N VAL A 140 -1.62 -20.80 15.36
CA VAL A 140 -1.73 -21.85 16.42
C VAL A 140 -0.60 -22.86 16.31
N GLY A 141 -0.15 -23.19 15.10
CA GLY A 141 0.80 -24.27 14.84
C GLY A 141 2.27 -23.87 14.76
N TRP A 142 2.57 -22.63 14.33
CA TRP A 142 3.95 -22.21 14.02
C TRP A 142 4.31 -20.85 14.60
N GLU A 143 3.50 -19.81 14.42
CA GLU A 143 3.81 -18.42 14.71
C GLU A 143 2.77 -17.85 15.71
N ASN A 144 2.83 -18.33 16.96
CA ASN A 144 1.86 -17.92 17.98
C ASN A 144 2.31 -16.63 18.67
N PRO A 145 1.58 -15.51 18.48
CA PRO A 145 1.95 -14.21 19.07
C PRO A 145 1.87 -14.20 20.62
N PHE A 146 1.36 -15.26 21.24
CA PHE A 146 1.26 -15.43 22.69
C PHE A 146 2.27 -16.45 23.24
N THR A 147 3.31 -16.79 22.46
CA THR A 147 4.39 -17.67 22.94
C THR A 147 5.10 -17.01 24.11
N ILE A 148 5.32 -17.80 25.17
CA ILE A 148 6.04 -17.35 26.37
C ILE A 148 7.53 -17.28 26.06
N THR A 149 8.21 -16.28 26.61
CA THR A 149 9.66 -16.12 26.51
C THR A 149 10.36 -17.34 27.11
N PRO A 150 11.25 -18.02 26.38
CA PRO A 150 11.97 -19.17 26.88
C PRO A 150 13.00 -18.76 27.94
N GLY A 151 13.03 -19.49 29.07
CA GLY A 151 13.96 -19.22 30.18
C GLY A 151 13.46 -18.11 31.11
N PRO A 152 14.39 -17.44 31.84
CA PRO A 152 14.05 -16.33 32.71
C PRO A 152 13.52 -15.13 31.88
N VAL A 153 12.48 -14.48 32.38
CA VAL A 153 11.93 -13.28 31.74
C VAL A 153 13.00 -12.17 31.76
N PRO A 154 13.36 -11.60 30.63
CA PRO A 154 14.35 -10.55 30.60
C PRO A 154 13.84 -9.28 31.31
N VAL A 155 14.76 -8.56 31.94
CA VAL A 155 14.47 -7.28 32.61
C VAL A 155 14.14 -6.21 31.57
N GLU A 156 14.77 -6.29 30.39
CA GLU A 156 14.60 -5.35 29.30
C GLU A 156 14.39 -6.11 27.97
N GLY A 157 13.62 -5.54 27.05
CA GLY A 157 13.40 -6.13 25.74
C GLY A 157 14.41 -5.61 24.71
N ALA A 158 14.52 -6.35 23.58
CA ALA A 158 15.42 -6.03 22.48
C ALA A 158 15.11 -4.70 21.77
N GLY A 159 13.89 -4.20 21.92
CA GLY A 159 13.43 -2.98 21.27
C GLY A 159 12.83 -3.22 19.89
N LEU A 160 12.14 -2.19 19.39
CA LEU A 160 11.63 -2.17 18.03
C LEU A 160 12.76 -1.81 17.07
N ASN A 161 12.85 -2.51 15.92
CA ASN A 161 13.81 -2.17 14.86
C ASN A 161 13.78 -0.66 14.56
N PRO A 162 14.93 0.01 14.59
CA PRO A 162 15.02 1.47 14.42
C PRO A 162 14.35 2.01 13.15
N LEU A 163 14.48 1.32 12.01
CA LEU A 163 13.84 1.70 10.73
C LEU A 163 12.30 1.73 10.81
N LEU A 164 11.71 1.02 11.78
CA LEU A 164 10.26 0.99 12.00
C LEU A 164 9.77 2.11 12.94
N ARG A 165 10.70 2.86 13.56
CA ARG A 165 10.37 3.99 14.44
C ARG A 165 10.11 5.27 13.65
N HIS A 166 9.17 5.21 12.71
CA HIS A 166 8.77 6.35 11.87
C HIS A 166 7.24 6.49 11.83
N PRO A 167 6.66 7.72 11.87
CA PRO A 167 5.20 7.91 11.87
C PRO A 167 4.48 7.28 10.68
N ALA A 168 5.10 7.25 9.48
CA ALA A 168 4.50 6.59 8.32
C ALA A 168 4.36 5.08 8.53
N MET A 169 5.28 4.43 9.28
CA MET A 169 5.23 2.99 9.60
C MET A 169 4.11 2.63 10.58
N MET A 170 3.54 3.60 11.29
CA MET A 170 2.33 3.35 12.09
C MET A 170 1.12 3.05 11.20
N ILE A 171 0.99 3.74 10.06
CA ILE A 171 -0.22 3.72 9.24
C ILE A 171 -0.04 2.85 8.00
N HIS A 172 1.16 2.84 7.40
CA HIS A 172 1.45 2.12 6.16
C HIS A 172 1.11 0.62 6.20
N PRO A 173 1.57 -0.21 7.16
CA PRO A 173 1.27 -1.64 7.17
C PRO A 173 -0.24 -1.93 7.37
N PRO A 174 -0.97 -1.30 8.31
CA PRO A 174 -2.41 -1.47 8.41
C PRO A 174 -3.18 -1.12 7.13
N MET A 175 -2.75 -0.09 6.37
CA MET A 175 -3.35 0.25 5.09
C MET A 175 -3.13 -0.85 4.05
N LEU A 176 -1.89 -1.35 3.90
CA LEU A 176 -1.57 -2.46 3.00
C LEU A 176 -2.38 -3.72 3.34
N TYR A 177 -2.37 -4.14 4.62
CA TYR A 177 -3.12 -5.32 5.06
C TYR A 177 -4.63 -5.17 4.83
N THR A 178 -5.20 -4.00 5.10
CA THR A 178 -6.61 -3.72 4.81
C THR A 178 -6.92 -3.89 3.32
N GLY A 179 -6.00 -3.49 2.45
CA GLY A 179 -6.10 -3.69 1.02
C GLY A 179 -6.02 -5.16 0.60
N TYR A 180 -4.98 -5.86 1.04
CA TYR A 180 -4.79 -7.29 0.72
C TYR A 180 -5.97 -8.14 1.18
N VAL A 181 -6.32 -8.01 2.47
CA VAL A 181 -7.42 -8.75 3.08
C VAL A 181 -8.76 -8.40 2.44
N GLY A 182 -8.97 -7.13 2.11
CA GLY A 182 -10.21 -6.67 1.50
C GLY A 182 -10.54 -7.34 0.17
N PHE A 183 -9.53 -7.74 -0.62
CA PHE A 183 -9.73 -8.47 -1.88
C PHE A 183 -10.20 -9.92 -1.68
N SER A 184 -10.05 -10.51 -0.50
CA SER A 184 -10.64 -11.82 -0.20
C SER A 184 -12.17 -11.83 -0.29
N ILE A 185 -12.82 -10.68 -0.04
CA ILE A 185 -14.28 -10.58 -0.11
C ILE A 185 -14.82 -10.78 -1.53
N PRO A 186 -14.44 -9.97 -2.54
CA PRO A 186 -14.91 -10.20 -3.90
C PRO A 186 -14.42 -11.54 -4.47
N PHE A 187 -13.24 -12.05 -4.09
CA PHE A 187 -12.77 -13.38 -4.43
C PHE A 187 -13.74 -14.47 -3.92
N ALA A 188 -14.08 -14.48 -2.64
CA ALA A 188 -14.94 -15.51 -2.06
C ALA A 188 -16.34 -15.48 -2.66
N PHE A 189 -16.89 -14.31 -2.96
CA PHE A 189 -18.18 -14.18 -3.64
C PHE A 189 -18.12 -14.63 -5.11
N ALA A 190 -16.99 -14.43 -5.81
CA ALA A 190 -16.77 -14.95 -7.14
C ALA A 190 -16.74 -16.50 -7.13
N ILE A 191 -16.02 -17.10 -6.19
CA ILE A 191 -16.01 -18.57 -6.00
C ILE A 191 -17.42 -19.09 -5.66
N GLY A 192 -18.14 -18.42 -4.76
CA GLY A 192 -19.53 -18.76 -4.44
C GLY A 192 -20.44 -18.67 -5.67
N ALA A 193 -20.29 -17.64 -6.51
CA ALA A 193 -21.05 -17.49 -7.75
C ALA A 193 -20.74 -18.60 -8.77
N LEU A 194 -19.48 -19.03 -8.87
CA LEU A 194 -19.09 -20.17 -9.72
C LEU A 194 -19.69 -21.50 -9.22
N ILE A 195 -19.65 -21.74 -7.91
CA ILE A 195 -20.21 -22.96 -7.32
C ILE A 195 -21.72 -23.05 -7.57
N THR A 196 -22.43 -21.94 -7.39
CA THR A 196 -23.90 -21.85 -7.55
C THR A 196 -24.35 -21.60 -8.98
N ARG A 197 -23.41 -21.45 -9.95
CA ARG A 197 -23.68 -21.06 -11.35
C ARG A 197 -24.40 -19.72 -11.50
N SER A 198 -24.40 -18.90 -10.46
CA SER A 198 -25.02 -17.57 -10.42
C SER A 198 -24.05 -16.49 -10.93
N THR A 199 -23.58 -16.66 -12.19
CA THR A 199 -22.50 -15.85 -12.81
C THR A 199 -22.94 -14.48 -13.31
N GLY A 200 -24.15 -14.04 -12.99
CA GLY A 200 -24.69 -12.70 -13.30
C GLY A 200 -23.95 -11.57 -12.55
N ALA A 201 -24.49 -10.36 -12.65
CA ALA A 201 -23.87 -9.17 -12.06
C ALA A 201 -24.18 -8.96 -10.55
N ASP A 202 -24.99 -9.81 -9.92
CA ASP A 202 -25.48 -9.57 -8.56
C ASP A 202 -24.39 -9.67 -7.49
N TRP A 203 -23.50 -10.66 -7.61
CA TRP A 203 -22.34 -10.79 -6.73
C TRP A 203 -21.39 -9.59 -6.86
N ILE A 204 -21.20 -9.06 -8.10
CA ILE A 204 -20.40 -7.87 -8.36
C ILE A 204 -21.02 -6.64 -7.68
N ARG A 205 -22.34 -6.45 -7.84
CA ARG A 205 -23.04 -5.31 -7.22
C ARG A 205 -22.93 -5.30 -5.69
N ALA A 206 -22.93 -6.49 -5.08
CA ALA A 206 -22.78 -6.65 -3.65
C ALA A 206 -21.35 -6.37 -3.17
N THR A 207 -20.34 -6.80 -3.92
CA THR A 207 -18.93 -6.78 -3.49
C THR A 207 -18.09 -5.63 -4.06
N ARG A 208 -18.54 -4.93 -5.09
CA ARG A 208 -17.77 -3.85 -5.75
C ARG A 208 -17.30 -2.74 -4.82
N ARG A 209 -18.08 -2.41 -3.76
CA ARG A 209 -17.65 -1.42 -2.77
C ARG A 209 -16.51 -1.94 -1.93
N PHE A 210 -16.55 -3.21 -1.55
CA PHE A 210 -15.46 -3.86 -0.84
C PHE A 210 -14.18 -3.89 -1.69
N ALA A 211 -14.30 -4.22 -2.98
CA ALA A 211 -13.19 -4.17 -3.92
C ALA A 211 -12.61 -2.74 -4.05
N LEU A 212 -13.47 -1.71 -4.13
CA LEU A 212 -13.01 -0.32 -4.21
C LEU A 212 -12.38 0.16 -2.89
N VAL A 213 -12.91 -0.26 -1.75
CA VAL A 213 -12.31 0.01 -0.42
C VAL A 213 -10.93 -0.66 -0.34
N ALA A 214 -10.83 -1.97 -0.69
CA ALA A 214 -9.57 -2.69 -0.72
C ALA A 214 -8.53 -2.01 -1.62
N TRP A 215 -8.92 -1.63 -2.82
CA TRP A 215 -8.09 -0.90 -3.78
C TRP A 215 -7.60 0.44 -3.24
N THR A 216 -8.48 1.18 -2.57
CA THR A 216 -8.15 2.49 -1.97
C THR A 216 -7.15 2.33 -0.84
N PHE A 217 -7.37 1.39 0.06
CA PHE A 217 -6.47 1.14 1.18
C PHE A 217 -5.10 0.64 0.71
N LEU A 218 -5.07 -0.29 -0.26
CA LEU A 218 -3.82 -0.78 -0.84
C LEU A 218 -3.03 0.34 -1.52
N GLY A 219 -3.69 1.16 -2.37
CA GLY A 219 -3.04 2.29 -3.03
C GLY A 219 -2.54 3.36 -2.04
N THR A 220 -3.32 3.64 -0.97
CA THR A 220 -2.87 4.54 0.10
C THR A 220 -1.68 3.96 0.86
N GLY A 221 -1.69 2.65 1.14
CA GLY A 221 -0.56 1.96 1.75
C GLY A 221 0.70 2.07 0.89
N ILE A 222 0.61 1.80 -0.42
CA ILE A 222 1.74 1.96 -1.36
C ILE A 222 2.30 3.38 -1.32
N MET A 223 1.45 4.41 -1.35
CA MET A 223 1.88 5.81 -1.29
C MET A 223 2.57 6.18 0.03
N LEU A 224 2.07 5.66 1.16
CA LEU A 224 2.69 5.88 2.47
C LEU A 224 4.03 5.16 2.61
N GLY A 225 4.19 3.96 2.01
CA GLY A 225 5.46 3.26 1.94
C GLY A 225 6.49 4.00 1.09
N ALA A 226 6.07 4.53 -0.06
CA ALA A 226 6.91 5.38 -0.90
C ALA A 226 7.36 6.67 -0.17
N LEU A 227 6.48 7.28 0.62
CA LEU A 227 6.81 8.44 1.45
C LEU A 227 7.82 8.07 2.55
N TRP A 228 7.62 6.94 3.23
CA TRP A 228 8.56 6.43 4.23
C TRP A 228 9.95 6.17 3.61
N SER A 229 10.01 5.50 2.46
CA SER A 229 11.26 5.28 1.73
C SER A 229 11.98 6.59 1.44
N TYR A 230 11.26 7.62 0.99
CA TYR A 230 11.80 8.94 0.66
C TYR A 230 12.33 9.70 1.88
N THR A 231 11.72 9.50 3.07
CA THR A 231 12.05 10.28 4.27
C THR A 231 12.94 9.56 5.28
N GLU A 232 13.09 8.22 5.20
CA GLU A 232 13.77 7.43 6.23
C GLU A 232 15.00 6.67 5.73
N LEU A 233 14.95 6.10 4.51
CA LEU A 233 16.01 5.17 4.10
C LEU A 233 17.33 5.83 3.71
N GLY A 234 17.41 7.16 3.63
CA GLY A 234 18.65 7.90 3.38
C GLY A 234 19.23 7.78 1.97
N TRP A 235 18.56 7.10 1.04
CA TRP A 235 19.00 7.01 -0.36
C TRP A 235 18.35 8.05 -1.28
N GLY A 236 17.27 8.70 -0.82
CA GLY A 236 16.62 9.82 -1.50
C GLY A 236 15.62 9.46 -2.59
N GLY A 237 15.30 8.18 -2.74
CA GLY A 237 14.28 7.71 -3.68
C GLY A 237 13.00 7.28 -2.98
N TYR A 238 11.91 7.26 -3.72
CA TYR A 238 10.59 6.86 -3.25
C TYR A 238 10.15 5.48 -3.76
N TRP A 239 10.90 4.85 -4.68
CA TRP A 239 10.61 3.54 -5.27
C TRP A 239 11.87 2.87 -5.79
N ALA A 240 12.22 1.73 -5.22
CA ALA A 240 13.45 0.98 -5.53
C ALA A 240 13.23 -0.22 -6.45
N TRP A 241 12.00 -0.57 -6.80
CA TRP A 241 11.64 -1.87 -7.40
C TRP A 241 12.00 -3.06 -6.51
N ASP A 242 11.99 -2.84 -5.19
CA ASP A 242 12.17 -3.90 -4.20
C ASP A 242 11.10 -4.99 -4.37
N PRO A 243 11.44 -6.30 -4.13
CA PRO A 243 10.48 -7.39 -4.27
C PRO A 243 9.16 -7.20 -3.48
N VAL A 244 9.21 -6.57 -2.30
CA VAL A 244 8.02 -6.32 -1.47
C VAL A 244 7.21 -5.13 -1.99
N GLU A 245 7.87 -4.07 -2.48
CA GLU A 245 7.20 -2.97 -3.19
C GLU A 245 6.44 -3.52 -4.40
N ASN A 246 7.12 -4.31 -5.23
CA ASN A 246 6.56 -4.96 -6.41
C ASN A 246 5.38 -5.86 -6.05
N ALA A 247 5.49 -6.64 -4.97
CA ALA A 247 4.43 -7.50 -4.46
C ALA A 247 3.16 -6.73 -4.07
N SER A 248 3.29 -5.48 -3.64
CA SER A 248 2.13 -4.62 -3.33
C SER A 248 1.48 -4.02 -4.59
N LEU A 249 2.29 -3.68 -5.59
CA LEU A 249 1.83 -3.04 -6.82
C LEU A 249 1.06 -4.00 -7.73
N MET A 250 1.50 -5.27 -7.84
CA MET A 250 0.85 -6.26 -8.71
C MET A 250 -0.64 -6.48 -8.41
N PRO A 251 -1.10 -6.75 -7.16
CA PRO A 251 -2.52 -6.88 -6.86
C PRO A 251 -3.28 -5.55 -6.98
N TRP A 252 -2.62 -4.40 -6.83
CA TRP A 252 -3.24 -3.11 -7.08
C TRP A 252 -3.53 -2.91 -8.57
N LEU A 253 -2.63 -3.30 -9.48
CA LEU A 253 -2.81 -3.24 -10.93
C LEU A 253 -3.92 -4.19 -11.40
N THR A 254 -3.90 -5.46 -10.96
CA THR A 254 -4.94 -6.44 -11.32
C THR A 254 -6.29 -6.10 -10.71
N GLY A 255 -6.32 -5.55 -9.49
CA GLY A 255 -7.50 -4.99 -8.85
C GLY A 255 -8.05 -3.77 -9.59
N THR A 256 -7.19 -2.91 -10.16
CA THR A 256 -7.58 -1.81 -11.03
C THR A 256 -8.24 -2.32 -12.30
N ALA A 257 -7.64 -3.32 -12.95
CA ALA A 257 -8.22 -3.98 -14.12
C ALA A 257 -9.60 -4.59 -13.79
N PHE A 258 -9.73 -5.28 -12.64
CA PHE A 258 -11.00 -5.81 -12.16
C PHE A 258 -12.06 -4.72 -11.98
N LEU A 259 -11.74 -3.59 -11.31
CA LEU A 259 -12.68 -2.48 -11.10
C LEU A 259 -13.18 -1.86 -12.41
N HIS A 260 -12.34 -1.80 -13.44
CA HIS A 260 -12.75 -1.33 -14.78
C HIS A 260 -13.61 -2.37 -15.50
N SER A 261 -13.21 -3.64 -15.46
CA SER A 261 -13.86 -4.73 -16.18
C SER A 261 -15.26 -5.05 -15.65
N ILE A 262 -15.47 -4.97 -14.33
CA ILE A 262 -16.82 -5.19 -13.76
C ILE A 262 -17.85 -4.17 -14.22
N MET A 263 -17.42 -2.96 -14.63
CA MET A 263 -18.33 -1.97 -15.21
C MET A 263 -18.89 -2.42 -16.56
N VAL A 264 -18.08 -3.16 -17.33
CA VAL A 264 -18.53 -3.74 -18.61
C VAL A 264 -19.52 -4.87 -18.35
N GLN A 265 -19.24 -5.77 -17.40
CA GLN A 265 -20.17 -6.83 -17.03
C GLN A 265 -21.50 -6.29 -16.48
N GLU A 266 -21.47 -5.29 -15.61
CA GLU A 266 -22.69 -4.65 -15.06
C GLU A 266 -23.59 -4.02 -16.14
N LYS A 267 -22.99 -3.54 -17.24
CA LYS A 267 -23.69 -2.80 -18.29
C LYS A 267 -24.05 -3.66 -19.49
N ARG A 268 -23.24 -4.66 -19.81
CA ARG A 268 -23.29 -5.40 -21.07
C ARG A 268 -23.34 -6.93 -20.91
N GLY A 269 -23.15 -7.47 -19.69
CA GLY A 269 -23.05 -8.92 -19.46
C GLY A 269 -21.82 -9.57 -20.10
N MET A 270 -20.79 -8.78 -20.47
CA MET A 270 -19.56 -9.22 -21.12
C MET A 270 -18.44 -9.42 -20.12
N LEU A 271 -17.36 -10.09 -20.54
CA LEU A 271 -16.10 -10.26 -19.79
C LEU A 271 -16.24 -11.06 -18.48
N LYS A 272 -17.19 -11.99 -18.38
CA LYS A 272 -17.43 -12.78 -17.17
C LYS A 272 -16.21 -13.63 -16.79
N VAL A 273 -15.61 -14.37 -17.75
CA VAL A 273 -14.37 -15.16 -17.51
C VAL A 273 -13.25 -14.24 -17.04
N TRP A 274 -13.06 -13.12 -17.74
CA TRP A 274 -12.01 -12.16 -17.44
C TRP A 274 -12.12 -11.58 -16.01
N ASN A 275 -13.35 -11.21 -15.59
CA ASN A 275 -13.60 -10.66 -14.26
C ASN A 275 -13.31 -11.66 -13.15
N VAL A 276 -13.75 -12.91 -13.34
CA VAL A 276 -13.47 -13.96 -12.36
C VAL A 276 -11.97 -14.25 -12.30
N SER A 277 -11.28 -14.33 -13.44
CA SER A 277 -9.83 -14.55 -13.48
C SER A 277 -9.05 -13.39 -12.85
N LEU A 278 -9.45 -12.14 -13.09
CA LEU A 278 -8.81 -10.96 -12.48
C LEU A 278 -8.92 -10.95 -10.96
N ILE A 279 -10.09 -11.25 -10.41
CA ILE A 279 -10.23 -11.24 -8.95
C ILE A 279 -9.52 -12.41 -8.28
N ILE A 280 -9.48 -13.58 -8.93
CA ILE A 280 -8.67 -14.72 -8.47
C ILE A 280 -7.19 -14.32 -8.50
N ALA A 281 -6.69 -13.77 -9.60
CA ALA A 281 -5.30 -13.31 -9.72
C ALA A 281 -4.96 -12.24 -8.68
N THR A 282 -5.86 -11.28 -8.45
CA THR A 282 -5.66 -10.23 -7.44
C THR A 282 -5.51 -10.81 -6.03
N PHE A 283 -6.36 -11.78 -5.67
CA PHE A 283 -6.28 -12.43 -4.37
C PHE A 283 -5.03 -13.32 -4.25
N VAL A 284 -4.69 -14.08 -5.28
CA VAL A 284 -3.46 -14.88 -5.33
C VAL A 284 -2.22 -14.00 -5.19
N LEU A 285 -2.15 -12.88 -5.90
CA LEU A 285 -1.04 -11.94 -5.81
C LEU A 285 -0.95 -11.27 -4.42
N ALA A 286 -2.09 -11.04 -3.74
CA ALA A 286 -2.09 -10.58 -2.35
C ALA A 286 -1.52 -11.64 -1.39
N LEU A 287 -1.83 -12.94 -1.62
CA LEU A 287 -1.21 -14.04 -0.87
C LEU A 287 0.29 -14.16 -1.17
N VAL A 288 0.68 -14.03 -2.44
CA VAL A 288 2.10 -14.04 -2.85
C VAL A 288 2.85 -12.88 -2.19
N GLY A 289 2.28 -11.67 -2.13
CA GLY A 289 2.87 -10.55 -1.40
C GLY A 289 3.04 -10.85 0.09
N THR A 290 2.03 -11.44 0.72
CA THR A 290 2.09 -11.86 2.11
C THR A 290 3.16 -12.95 2.35
N PHE A 291 3.33 -13.86 1.39
CA PHE A 291 4.38 -14.88 1.39
C PHE A 291 5.78 -14.30 1.26
N LEU A 292 6.00 -13.39 0.29
CA LEU A 292 7.34 -12.81 0.06
C LEU A 292 7.87 -12.06 1.28
N VAL A 293 7.03 -11.28 1.95
CA VAL A 293 7.42 -10.54 3.17
C VAL A 293 7.88 -11.47 4.30
N ARG A 294 7.38 -12.72 4.33
CA ARG A 294 7.60 -13.66 5.46
C ARG A 294 8.56 -14.79 5.16
N SER A 295 8.74 -15.15 3.90
CA SER A 295 9.55 -16.31 3.55
C SER A 295 11.06 -16.05 3.54
N GLY A 296 11.46 -14.77 3.41
CA GLY A 296 12.87 -14.41 3.24
C GLY A 296 13.53 -14.99 1.97
N ILE A 297 12.72 -15.52 1.01
CA ILE A 297 13.25 -16.13 -0.22
C ILE A 297 13.91 -15.11 -1.14
N LEU A 298 13.44 -13.86 -1.10
CA LEU A 298 14.04 -12.76 -1.84
C LEU A 298 14.59 -11.73 -0.85
N GLU A 299 15.81 -11.26 -1.08
CA GLU A 299 16.38 -10.18 -0.31
C GLU A 299 15.55 -8.90 -0.48
N SER A 300 15.17 -8.29 0.63
CA SER A 300 14.39 -7.07 0.69
C SER A 300 14.67 -6.30 1.96
N ILE A 301 14.73 -4.98 1.86
CA ILE A 301 14.79 -4.07 3.03
C ILE A 301 13.52 -4.14 3.91
N HIS A 302 12.47 -4.78 3.44
CA HIS A 302 11.22 -5.01 4.16
C HIS A 302 11.14 -6.39 4.83
N ALA A 303 12.18 -7.23 4.69
CA ALA A 303 12.23 -8.57 5.31
C ALA A 303 12.86 -8.47 6.70
N PHE A 304 12.09 -8.06 7.70
CA PHE A 304 12.51 -7.93 9.10
C PHE A 304 12.56 -9.27 9.87
N GLY A 305 12.80 -10.37 9.19
CA GLY A 305 12.96 -11.71 9.74
C GLY A 305 12.43 -12.79 8.78
N ALA A 306 13.11 -13.94 8.74
CA ALA A 306 12.65 -15.11 8.02
C ALA A 306 11.80 -15.98 8.94
N SER A 307 10.66 -16.49 8.46
CA SER A 307 9.82 -17.43 9.21
C SER A 307 9.76 -18.80 8.55
N THR A 308 9.38 -19.81 9.33
CA THR A 308 9.28 -21.21 8.88
C THR A 308 7.99 -21.52 8.12
N ILE A 309 7.08 -20.54 7.95
CA ILE A 309 5.75 -20.74 7.34
C ILE A 309 5.70 -20.62 5.82
N GLY A 310 6.84 -20.44 5.17
CA GLY A 310 6.91 -20.29 3.70
C GLY A 310 6.28 -21.46 2.95
N THR A 311 6.59 -22.70 3.35
CA THR A 311 6.05 -23.92 2.72
C THR A 311 4.54 -24.00 2.84
N GLN A 312 3.98 -23.66 4.00
CA GLN A 312 2.52 -23.67 4.24
C GLN A 312 1.81 -22.66 3.35
N PHE A 313 2.40 -21.47 3.17
CA PHE A 313 1.89 -20.47 2.22
C PHE A 313 1.90 -20.98 0.79
N LEU A 314 3.00 -21.60 0.33
CA LEU A 314 3.08 -22.15 -1.03
C LEU A 314 2.03 -23.23 -1.28
N ILE A 315 1.82 -24.13 -0.33
CA ILE A 315 0.77 -25.16 -0.41
C ILE A 315 -0.60 -24.49 -0.54
N PHE A 316 -0.90 -23.51 0.32
CA PHE A 316 -2.18 -22.82 0.30
C PHE A 316 -2.41 -22.06 -1.01
N ILE A 317 -1.39 -21.33 -1.50
CA ILE A 317 -1.43 -20.63 -2.80
C ILE A 317 -1.70 -21.62 -3.92
N ALA A 318 -1.02 -22.76 -3.94
CA ALA A 318 -1.23 -23.82 -4.94
C ALA A 318 -2.67 -24.36 -4.90
N VAL A 319 -3.21 -24.63 -3.71
CA VAL A 319 -4.61 -25.08 -3.53
C VAL A 319 -5.59 -24.02 -4.05
N VAL A 320 -5.37 -22.74 -3.76
CA VAL A 320 -6.21 -21.64 -4.24
C VAL A 320 -6.14 -21.55 -5.77
N ILE A 321 -4.95 -21.60 -6.37
CA ILE A 321 -4.76 -21.51 -7.83
C ILE A 321 -5.43 -22.71 -8.51
N VAL A 322 -5.07 -23.93 -8.13
CA VAL A 322 -5.57 -25.15 -8.77
C VAL A 322 -7.08 -25.28 -8.58
N GLY A 323 -7.58 -25.09 -7.34
CA GLY A 323 -9.01 -25.17 -7.06
C GLY A 323 -9.82 -24.13 -7.82
N SER A 324 -9.34 -22.90 -7.89
CA SER A 324 -10.00 -21.83 -8.65
C SER A 324 -9.96 -22.09 -10.16
N ALA A 325 -8.82 -22.54 -10.71
CA ALA A 325 -8.69 -22.86 -12.13
C ALA A 325 -9.62 -23.99 -12.55
N LEU A 326 -9.63 -25.09 -11.80
CA LEU A 326 -10.55 -26.22 -12.03
C LEU A 326 -12.01 -25.77 -12.00
N LEU A 327 -12.36 -24.91 -11.03
CA LEU A 327 -13.72 -24.39 -10.93
C LEU A 327 -14.08 -23.49 -12.11
N VAL A 328 -13.21 -22.60 -12.55
CA VAL A 328 -13.41 -21.73 -13.72
C VAL A 328 -13.58 -22.58 -14.98
N VAL A 329 -12.68 -23.54 -15.23
CA VAL A 329 -12.76 -24.44 -16.38
C VAL A 329 -14.07 -25.20 -16.38
N SER A 330 -14.51 -25.75 -15.25
CA SER A 330 -15.78 -26.47 -15.11
C SER A 330 -17.03 -25.60 -15.33
N ARG A 331 -16.89 -24.28 -15.41
CA ARG A 331 -17.98 -23.31 -15.54
C ARG A 331 -17.86 -22.40 -16.76
N LEU A 332 -16.98 -22.74 -17.72
CA LEU A 332 -16.78 -21.92 -18.94
C LEU A 332 -18.07 -21.69 -19.72
N SER A 333 -18.96 -22.71 -19.77
CA SER A 333 -20.29 -22.57 -20.41
C SER A 333 -21.18 -21.52 -19.73
N ASP A 334 -21.15 -21.45 -18.37
CA ASP A 334 -21.95 -20.52 -17.57
C ASP A 334 -21.37 -19.10 -17.61
N LEU A 335 -20.10 -18.98 -17.98
CA LEU A 335 -19.35 -17.72 -18.07
C LEU A 335 -19.38 -17.08 -19.46
N GLN A 336 -20.09 -17.65 -20.43
CA GLN A 336 -20.21 -17.07 -21.76
C GLN A 336 -20.78 -15.67 -21.71
N SER A 337 -20.25 -14.81 -22.58
CA SER A 337 -20.71 -13.42 -22.70
C SER A 337 -22.10 -13.35 -23.32
N GLU A 338 -22.99 -12.55 -22.70
CA GLU A 338 -24.36 -12.33 -23.22
C GLU A 338 -24.37 -11.45 -24.47
N ALA A 339 -23.35 -10.64 -24.67
CA ALA A 339 -23.20 -9.77 -25.82
C ALA A 339 -21.79 -9.87 -26.41
N ARG A 340 -21.65 -9.56 -27.69
CA ARG A 340 -20.37 -9.45 -28.38
C ARG A 340 -19.91 -8.00 -28.44
N LEU A 341 -18.64 -7.80 -28.75
CA LEU A 341 -18.07 -6.50 -28.98
C LEU A 341 -18.58 -5.92 -30.29
N ASP A 342 -19.36 -4.83 -30.23
CA ASP A 342 -20.00 -4.23 -31.41
C ASP A 342 -19.00 -3.45 -32.28
N SER A 343 -17.98 -2.86 -31.68
CA SER A 343 -16.97 -2.04 -32.36
C SER A 343 -15.69 -1.90 -31.55
N LEU A 344 -14.53 -1.85 -32.21
CA LEU A 344 -13.26 -1.48 -31.59
C LEU A 344 -13.24 -0.01 -31.14
N LEU A 345 -14.04 0.86 -31.76
CA LEU A 345 -14.29 2.23 -31.31
C LEU A 345 -15.47 2.26 -30.33
N SER A 346 -15.32 1.61 -29.20
CA SER A 346 -16.31 1.52 -28.12
C SER A 346 -15.65 1.60 -26.76
N ARG A 347 -16.39 2.04 -25.76
CA ARG A 347 -15.90 2.10 -24.38
C ARG A 347 -15.50 0.71 -23.87
N GLU A 348 -16.22 -0.33 -24.27
CA GLU A 348 -15.92 -1.71 -23.93
C GLU A 348 -14.54 -2.16 -24.43
N ALA A 349 -14.21 -1.80 -25.68
CA ALA A 349 -12.91 -2.12 -26.27
C ALA A 349 -11.78 -1.37 -25.57
N PHE A 350 -11.96 -0.09 -25.23
CA PHE A 350 -10.95 0.69 -24.48
C PHE A 350 -10.77 0.15 -23.06
N PHE A 351 -11.81 -0.32 -22.39
CA PHE A 351 -11.66 -0.99 -21.09
C PHE A 351 -10.90 -2.31 -21.20
N LEU A 352 -11.18 -3.10 -22.25
CA LEU A 352 -10.44 -4.35 -22.48
C LEU A 352 -8.96 -4.08 -22.76
N LEU A 353 -8.65 -3.11 -23.63
CA LEU A 353 -7.27 -2.73 -23.94
C LEU A 353 -6.53 -2.17 -22.70
N ASN A 354 -7.18 -1.32 -21.92
CA ASN A 354 -6.65 -0.83 -20.64
C ASN A 354 -6.35 -1.99 -19.67
N ASN A 355 -7.23 -2.99 -19.59
CA ASN A 355 -7.02 -4.15 -18.75
C ASN A 355 -5.83 -4.99 -19.23
N LEU A 356 -5.65 -5.14 -20.55
CA LEU A 356 -4.49 -5.84 -21.10
C LEU A 356 -3.17 -5.14 -20.73
N VAL A 357 -3.14 -3.80 -20.78
CA VAL A 357 -1.96 -3.02 -20.38
C VAL A 357 -1.70 -3.17 -18.88
N LEU A 358 -2.73 -3.10 -18.03
CA LEU A 358 -2.58 -3.27 -16.57
C LEU A 358 -2.09 -4.68 -16.20
N VAL A 359 -2.62 -5.71 -16.86
CA VAL A 359 -2.16 -7.09 -16.65
C VAL A 359 -0.76 -7.28 -17.23
N GLY A 360 -0.45 -6.66 -18.37
CA GLY A 360 0.90 -6.64 -18.94
C GLY A 360 1.93 -6.02 -18.00
N LEU A 361 1.59 -4.88 -17.37
CA LEU A 361 2.42 -4.29 -16.31
C LEU A 361 2.63 -5.25 -15.14
N ALA A 362 1.55 -5.86 -14.62
CA ALA A 362 1.65 -6.82 -13.53
C ALA A 362 2.51 -8.04 -13.89
N LEU A 363 2.42 -8.55 -15.13
CA LEU A 363 3.25 -9.66 -15.62
C LEU A 363 4.73 -9.27 -15.77
N VAL A 364 5.03 -8.08 -16.29
CA VAL A 364 6.42 -7.58 -16.39
C VAL A 364 7.02 -7.46 -14.99
N ILE A 365 6.29 -6.87 -14.04
CA ILE A 365 6.76 -6.73 -12.66
C ILE A 365 6.93 -8.10 -12.01
N PHE A 366 5.97 -9.01 -12.18
CA PHE A 366 6.08 -10.38 -11.68
C PHE A 366 7.32 -11.09 -12.22
N TRP A 367 7.53 -11.04 -13.55
CA TRP A 367 8.69 -11.65 -14.19
C TRP A 367 10.01 -11.11 -13.62
N GLY A 368 10.17 -9.78 -13.54
CA GLY A 368 11.39 -9.18 -13.00
C GLY A 368 11.63 -9.51 -11.54
N THR A 369 10.55 -9.53 -10.72
CA THR A 369 10.65 -9.83 -9.28
C THR A 369 11.08 -11.28 -9.02
N PHE A 370 10.55 -12.24 -9.80
CA PHE A 370 10.88 -13.67 -9.62
C PHE A 370 12.04 -14.14 -10.51
N PHE A 371 12.59 -13.27 -11.36
CA PHE A 371 13.70 -13.61 -12.26
C PHE A 371 14.92 -14.16 -11.54
N PRO A 372 15.36 -13.65 -10.38
CA PRO A 372 16.48 -14.24 -9.64
C PRO A 372 16.25 -15.72 -9.32
N LEU A 373 15.09 -16.09 -8.79
CA LEU A 373 14.75 -17.48 -8.46
C LEU A 373 14.67 -18.37 -9.71
N ILE A 374 14.12 -17.83 -10.81
CA ILE A 374 14.03 -18.56 -12.08
C ILE A 374 15.41 -18.80 -12.68
N SER A 375 16.30 -17.81 -12.62
CA SER A 375 17.66 -17.93 -13.14
C SER A 375 18.53 -18.86 -12.30
N GLU A 376 18.37 -18.83 -10.99
CA GLU A 376 19.04 -19.74 -10.04
C GLU A 376 18.61 -21.20 -10.30
N ALA A 377 17.29 -21.45 -10.44
CA ALA A 377 16.77 -22.77 -10.82
C ALA A 377 17.26 -23.25 -12.18
N ALA A 378 17.65 -22.34 -13.08
CA ALA A 378 18.28 -22.65 -14.38
C ALA A 378 19.82 -22.75 -14.30
N GLY A 379 20.41 -22.68 -13.12
CA GLY A 379 21.86 -22.79 -12.90
C GLY A 379 22.66 -21.51 -13.17
N ALA A 380 22.01 -20.33 -13.15
CA ALA A 380 22.65 -19.04 -13.36
C ALA A 380 22.16 -18.00 -12.35
N GLU A 381 23.02 -17.52 -11.49
CA GLU A 381 22.70 -16.44 -10.55
C GLU A 381 22.68 -15.08 -11.27
N ARG A 382 21.48 -14.62 -11.65
CA ARG A 382 21.27 -13.34 -12.31
C ARG A 382 20.10 -12.59 -11.67
N SER A 383 20.23 -11.28 -11.53
CA SER A 383 19.18 -10.38 -11.07
C SER A 383 18.92 -9.28 -12.08
N VAL A 384 17.76 -8.63 -11.97
CA VAL A 384 17.40 -7.45 -12.75
C VAL A 384 17.15 -6.29 -11.79
N GLY A 385 17.72 -5.13 -12.10
CA GLY A 385 17.63 -3.92 -11.27
C GLY A 385 16.65 -2.88 -11.82
N PRO A 386 16.57 -1.71 -11.17
CA PRO A 386 15.69 -0.61 -11.54
C PRO A 386 15.75 -0.19 -13.02
N PRO A 387 16.91 -0.18 -13.70
CA PRO A 387 16.97 0.19 -15.13
C PRO A 387 16.15 -0.74 -16.02
N TRP A 388 16.12 -2.05 -15.71
CA TRP A 388 15.33 -3.02 -16.46
C TRP A 388 13.82 -2.78 -16.25
N PHE A 389 13.38 -2.64 -14.99
CA PHE A 389 11.98 -2.34 -14.68
C PHE A 389 11.53 -1.05 -15.36
N ASN A 390 12.30 0.03 -15.24
CA ASN A 390 11.99 1.31 -15.87
C ASN A 390 11.85 1.20 -17.39
N ARG A 391 12.78 0.48 -18.05
CA ARG A 391 12.75 0.26 -19.50
C ARG A 391 11.49 -0.50 -19.93
N MET A 392 11.07 -1.52 -19.20
CA MET A 392 9.92 -2.36 -19.56
C MET A 392 8.59 -1.72 -19.20
N THR A 393 8.49 -1.02 -18.09
CA THR A 393 7.22 -0.44 -17.60
C THR A 393 6.90 0.90 -18.22
N THR A 394 7.89 1.74 -18.59
CA THR A 394 7.67 3.08 -19.16
C THR A 394 6.75 3.09 -20.38
N PRO A 395 6.96 2.28 -21.44
CA PRO A 395 6.07 2.29 -22.60
C PRO A 395 4.64 1.85 -22.25
N LEU A 396 4.49 0.91 -21.33
CA LEU A 396 3.18 0.45 -20.86
C LEU A 396 2.48 1.54 -20.04
N ALA A 397 3.22 2.28 -19.21
CA ALA A 397 2.69 3.41 -18.45
C ALA A 397 2.21 4.54 -19.36
N LEU A 398 2.97 4.88 -20.42
CA LEU A 398 2.56 5.86 -21.44
C LEU A 398 1.26 5.41 -22.13
N ALA A 399 1.18 4.13 -22.54
CA ALA A 399 -0.02 3.57 -23.15
C ALA A 399 -1.22 3.61 -22.17
N LEU A 400 -1.00 3.28 -20.90
CA LEU A 400 -2.03 3.32 -19.85
C LEU A 400 -2.61 4.73 -19.69
N VAL A 401 -1.76 5.76 -19.59
CA VAL A 401 -2.19 7.17 -19.43
C VAL A 401 -2.92 7.65 -20.67
N LEU A 402 -2.47 7.28 -21.87
CA LEU A 402 -3.19 7.57 -23.11
C LEU A 402 -4.60 6.97 -23.11
N LEU A 403 -4.73 5.69 -22.76
CA LEU A 403 -6.03 4.98 -22.70
C LEU A 403 -6.93 5.56 -21.61
N MET A 404 -6.35 5.96 -20.47
CA MET A 404 -7.04 6.62 -19.37
C MET A 404 -7.69 7.94 -19.81
N GLY A 405 -7.05 8.68 -20.72
CA GLY A 405 -7.61 9.91 -21.30
C GLY A 405 -8.69 9.64 -22.35
N ILE A 406 -8.56 8.60 -23.19
CA ILE A 406 -9.53 8.32 -24.26
C ILE A 406 -10.81 7.67 -23.70
N GLY A 407 -10.70 6.75 -22.76
CA GLY A 407 -11.81 5.95 -22.23
C GLY A 407 -13.05 6.75 -21.78
N PRO A 408 -12.92 7.85 -21.04
CA PRO A 408 -14.03 8.67 -20.56
C PRO A 408 -14.91 9.27 -21.66
N VAL A 409 -14.34 9.67 -22.80
CA VAL A 409 -15.05 10.37 -23.89
C VAL A 409 -15.69 9.44 -24.90
N VAL A 410 -15.28 8.17 -24.93
CA VAL A 410 -15.84 7.17 -25.85
C VAL A 410 -17.21 6.71 -25.38
N ALA A 411 -18.15 6.57 -26.32
CA ALA A 411 -19.50 6.08 -26.04
C ALA A 411 -19.52 4.55 -25.86
N TRP A 412 -20.53 4.05 -25.12
CA TRP A 412 -20.85 2.62 -25.09
C TRP A 412 -21.29 2.15 -26.49
N ARG A 413 -20.95 0.91 -26.85
CA ARG A 413 -21.21 0.22 -28.12
C ARG A 413 -20.40 0.75 -29.31
N LYS A 414 -20.57 2.00 -29.69
CA LYS A 414 -19.90 2.58 -30.87
C LYS A 414 -19.85 4.10 -30.80
N ILE A 415 -18.72 4.66 -31.21
CA ILE A 415 -18.57 6.08 -31.53
C ILE A 415 -18.10 6.22 -32.99
N THR A 416 -18.56 7.24 -33.69
CA THR A 416 -18.05 7.54 -35.02
C THR A 416 -16.69 8.25 -34.93
N LEU A 417 -15.85 8.08 -35.95
CA LEU A 417 -14.54 8.75 -35.99
C LEU A 417 -14.68 10.28 -35.90
N ALA A 418 -15.70 10.85 -36.58
CA ALA A 418 -16.00 12.29 -36.49
C ALA A 418 -16.40 12.71 -35.06
N GLY A 419 -17.21 11.89 -34.37
CA GLY A 419 -17.58 12.12 -32.96
C GLY A 419 -16.37 12.06 -32.03
N LEU A 420 -15.49 11.07 -32.23
CA LEU A 420 -14.26 10.93 -31.45
C LEU A 420 -13.32 12.13 -31.67
N ARG A 421 -13.06 12.50 -32.94
CA ARG A 421 -12.22 13.68 -33.27
C ARG A 421 -12.76 14.95 -32.61
N ARG A 422 -14.08 15.19 -32.67
CA ARG A 422 -14.72 16.35 -32.04
C ARG A 422 -14.60 16.31 -30.50
N ALA A 423 -14.69 15.12 -29.89
CA ALA A 423 -14.57 14.96 -28.44
C ALA A 423 -13.11 15.19 -27.96
N LEU A 424 -12.11 14.86 -28.78
CA LEU A 424 -10.69 14.94 -28.43
C LEU A 424 -10.04 16.27 -28.87
N LEU A 425 -10.70 17.11 -29.66
CA LEU A 425 -10.10 18.33 -30.23
C LEU A 425 -9.51 19.26 -29.15
N VAL A 426 -10.27 19.55 -28.09
CA VAL A 426 -9.82 20.44 -27.00
C VAL A 426 -8.70 19.79 -26.17
N PRO A 427 -8.81 18.53 -25.69
CA PRO A 427 -7.72 17.87 -24.96
C PRO A 427 -6.43 17.75 -25.77
N VAL A 428 -6.51 17.41 -27.07
CA VAL A 428 -5.33 17.31 -27.93
C VAL A 428 -4.72 18.69 -28.19
N GLY A 429 -5.55 19.72 -28.39
CA GLY A 429 -5.09 21.12 -28.52
C GLY A 429 -4.33 21.57 -27.26
N LEU A 430 -4.82 21.21 -26.07
CA LEU A 430 -4.13 21.51 -24.81
C LEU A 430 -2.79 20.79 -24.71
N ALA A 431 -2.75 19.49 -25.05
CA ALA A 431 -1.51 18.72 -25.07
C ALA A 431 -0.49 19.29 -26.06
N ALA A 432 -0.94 19.72 -27.26
CA ALA A 432 -0.07 20.37 -28.24
C ALA A 432 0.45 21.72 -27.75
N ALA A 433 -0.37 22.54 -27.09
CA ALA A 433 0.06 23.79 -26.48
C ALA A 433 1.13 23.56 -25.41
N VAL A 434 0.91 22.56 -24.54
CA VAL A 434 1.89 22.15 -23.51
C VAL A 434 3.19 21.66 -24.16
N LEU A 435 3.11 20.86 -25.24
CA LEU A 435 4.31 20.44 -25.99
C LEU A 435 5.14 21.65 -26.47
N VAL A 436 4.49 22.62 -27.09
CA VAL A 436 5.16 23.83 -27.57
C VAL A 436 5.83 24.59 -26.43
N ILE A 437 5.14 24.78 -25.33
CA ILE A 437 5.67 25.47 -24.14
C ILE A 437 6.88 24.71 -23.58
N LEU A 438 6.77 23.37 -23.42
CA LEU A 438 7.85 22.56 -22.85
C LEU A 438 9.08 22.55 -23.75
N VAL A 439 8.92 22.46 -25.06
CA VAL A 439 10.03 22.48 -26.02
C VAL A 439 10.70 23.86 -26.08
N ALA A 440 9.93 24.96 -26.01
CA ALA A 440 10.45 26.29 -26.14
C ALA A 440 11.09 26.86 -24.86
N PHE A 441 10.62 26.45 -23.67
CA PHE A 441 10.95 27.15 -22.43
C PHE A 441 11.50 26.23 -21.30
N THR A 442 11.69 24.93 -21.55
CA THR A 442 12.16 24.01 -20.52
C THR A 442 13.20 23.02 -21.04
N GLN A 443 13.81 22.27 -20.13
CA GLN A 443 14.72 21.17 -20.43
C GLN A 443 14.00 19.82 -20.71
N ALA A 444 12.67 19.81 -20.73
CA ALA A 444 11.87 18.60 -20.94
C ALA A 444 12.25 17.79 -22.21
N PRO A 445 12.70 18.39 -23.32
CA PRO A 445 13.19 17.65 -24.50
C PRO A 445 14.39 16.73 -24.23
N GLY A 446 15.13 16.91 -23.12
CA GLY A 446 16.21 16.02 -22.70
C GLY A 446 15.76 14.61 -22.36
N SER A 447 14.44 14.38 -22.11
CA SER A 447 13.85 13.08 -21.90
C SER A 447 12.55 12.91 -22.70
N ILE A 448 12.63 12.21 -23.84
CA ILE A 448 11.45 11.95 -24.69
C ILE A 448 10.31 11.28 -23.93
N PRO A 449 10.53 10.23 -23.11
CA PRO A 449 9.45 9.61 -22.35
C PRO A 449 8.75 10.58 -21.40
N SER A 450 9.50 11.46 -20.72
CA SER A 450 8.95 12.46 -19.80
C SER A 450 8.19 13.54 -20.54
N LEU A 451 8.72 14.03 -21.67
CA LEU A 451 8.03 14.99 -22.54
C LEU A 451 6.68 14.46 -23.01
N VAL A 452 6.64 13.19 -23.48
CA VAL A 452 5.40 12.52 -23.90
C VAL A 452 4.45 12.38 -22.70
N MET A 453 4.96 11.99 -21.51
CA MET A 453 4.14 11.87 -20.31
C MET A 453 3.50 13.20 -19.93
N PHE A 454 4.23 14.32 -19.93
CA PHE A 454 3.68 15.66 -19.65
C PHE A 454 2.55 16.04 -20.61
N CYS A 455 2.72 15.75 -21.90
CA CYS A 455 1.67 15.97 -22.90
C CYS A 455 0.44 15.10 -22.63
N LEU A 456 0.63 13.83 -22.26
CA LEU A 456 -0.45 12.91 -21.90
C LEU A 456 -1.15 13.34 -20.61
N VAL A 457 -0.43 13.85 -19.63
CA VAL A 457 -1.00 14.43 -18.40
C VAL A 457 -1.91 15.61 -18.76
N ALA A 458 -1.44 16.56 -19.58
CA ALA A 458 -2.25 17.68 -20.05
C ALA A 458 -3.49 17.23 -20.83
N PHE A 459 -3.34 16.20 -21.65
CA PHE A 459 -4.44 15.55 -22.37
C PHE A 459 -5.49 14.98 -21.42
N VAL A 460 -5.09 14.20 -20.42
CA VAL A 460 -6.01 13.59 -19.41
C VAL A 460 -6.72 14.65 -18.59
N LEU A 461 -5.98 15.66 -18.10
CA LEU A 461 -6.57 16.77 -17.33
C LEU A 461 -7.56 17.57 -18.18
N GLY A 462 -7.24 17.78 -19.47
CA GLY A 462 -8.13 18.41 -20.45
C GLY A 462 -9.43 17.60 -20.65
N VAL A 463 -9.33 16.29 -20.77
CA VAL A 463 -10.51 15.38 -20.85
C VAL A 463 -11.35 15.47 -19.59
N VAL A 464 -10.73 15.34 -18.42
CA VAL A 464 -11.44 15.41 -17.13
C VAL A 464 -12.13 16.76 -16.97
N GLY A 465 -11.44 17.86 -17.21
CA GLY A 465 -12.00 19.22 -17.16
C GLY A 465 -13.18 19.38 -18.12
N GLN A 466 -13.06 18.90 -19.36
CA GLN A 466 -14.13 18.92 -20.36
C GLN A 466 -15.37 18.15 -19.91
N GLU A 467 -15.21 16.96 -19.28
CA GLU A 467 -16.32 16.14 -18.79
C GLU A 467 -17.05 16.79 -17.60
N PHE A 468 -16.30 17.43 -16.69
CA PHE A 468 -16.89 18.23 -15.61
C PHE A 468 -17.62 19.45 -16.16
N TRP A 469 -17.03 20.19 -17.09
CA TRP A 469 -17.63 21.34 -17.72
C TRP A 469 -18.93 21.01 -18.43
N ARG A 470 -18.92 20.00 -19.31
CA ARG A 470 -20.11 19.54 -20.04
C ARG A 470 -21.24 19.10 -19.09
N GLY A 471 -20.86 18.34 -18.03
CA GLY A 471 -21.83 17.87 -17.04
C GLY A 471 -22.44 19.00 -16.22
N ALA A 472 -21.62 19.94 -15.74
CA ALA A 472 -22.06 21.08 -14.97
C ALA A 472 -22.90 22.07 -15.80
N SER A 473 -22.50 22.36 -17.05
CA SER A 473 -23.23 23.20 -17.98
C SER A 473 -24.63 22.63 -18.27
N ALA A 474 -24.70 21.34 -18.62
CA ALA A 474 -26.01 20.68 -18.83
C ALA A 474 -26.90 20.76 -17.57
N ARG A 475 -26.29 20.53 -16.39
CA ARG A 475 -27.00 20.61 -15.12
C ARG A 475 -27.52 22.02 -14.84
N ARG A 476 -26.70 23.04 -15.10
CA ARG A 476 -27.03 24.44 -14.92
C ARG A 476 -28.26 24.86 -15.79
N VAL A 477 -28.25 24.45 -17.05
CA VAL A 477 -29.36 24.70 -17.97
C VAL A 477 -30.66 24.04 -17.46
N MET A 478 -30.57 22.81 -16.92
CA MET A 478 -31.72 22.08 -16.42
C MET A 478 -32.30 22.61 -15.09
N THR A 479 -31.50 23.27 -14.26
CA THR A 479 -31.87 23.64 -12.88
C THR A 479 -31.93 25.14 -12.65
N GLY A 480 -31.40 25.96 -13.56
CA GLY A 480 -31.23 27.41 -13.37
C GLY A 480 -30.26 27.82 -12.28
N GLY A 481 -29.55 26.87 -11.66
CA GLY A 481 -28.65 27.10 -10.53
C GLY A 481 -27.28 27.67 -10.90
N GLY A 482 -26.57 28.24 -9.93
CA GLY A 482 -25.19 28.68 -10.09
C GLY A 482 -24.22 27.51 -10.34
N TRP A 483 -22.98 27.81 -10.80
CA TRP A 483 -21.95 26.83 -11.17
C TRP A 483 -21.58 25.85 -10.04
N LEU A 484 -21.27 26.36 -8.84
CA LEU A 484 -20.87 25.55 -7.70
C LEU A 484 -21.98 24.58 -7.28
N ARG A 485 -23.24 25.04 -7.26
CA ARG A 485 -24.37 24.21 -6.96
C ARG A 485 -24.57 23.12 -8.03
N SER A 486 -24.49 23.49 -9.31
CA SER A 486 -24.62 22.54 -10.42
C SER A 486 -23.51 21.47 -10.39
N LEU A 487 -22.27 21.85 -10.04
CA LEU A 487 -21.14 20.93 -9.88
C LEU A 487 -21.34 19.98 -8.69
N SER A 488 -21.74 20.50 -7.52
CA SER A 488 -21.98 19.67 -6.34
C SER A 488 -23.13 18.68 -6.55
N GLU A 489 -24.23 19.12 -7.17
CA GLU A 489 -25.34 18.25 -7.53
C GLU A 489 -24.96 17.20 -8.59
N LEU A 490 -24.11 17.55 -9.56
CA LEU A 490 -23.58 16.65 -10.57
C LEU A 490 -22.80 15.51 -9.93
N VAL A 491 -21.82 15.84 -9.07
CA VAL A 491 -21.01 14.88 -8.34
C VAL A 491 -21.88 14.05 -7.39
N GLY A 492 -22.76 14.71 -6.61
CA GLY A 492 -23.65 14.06 -5.66
C GLY A 492 -24.55 12.98 -6.27
N ARG A 493 -25.03 13.17 -7.51
CA ARG A 493 -25.87 12.20 -8.23
C ARG A 493 -25.10 11.05 -8.90
N ASN A 494 -23.88 11.30 -9.33
CA ASN A 494 -23.07 10.34 -10.09
C ASN A 494 -21.68 10.14 -9.48
N ARG A 495 -21.60 9.96 -8.16
CA ARG A 495 -20.36 9.89 -7.36
C ARG A 495 -19.34 8.91 -7.94
N ARG A 496 -19.76 7.72 -8.36
CA ARG A 496 -18.87 6.72 -8.96
C ARG A 496 -18.17 7.23 -10.22
N ARG A 497 -18.88 7.94 -11.12
CA ARG A 497 -18.32 8.48 -12.35
C ARG A 497 -17.37 9.63 -12.08
N TYR A 498 -17.82 10.64 -11.33
CA TYR A 498 -17.03 11.84 -11.09
C TYR A 498 -15.90 11.61 -10.06
N GLY A 499 -16.10 10.73 -9.08
CA GLY A 499 -15.03 10.25 -8.22
C GLY A 499 -13.94 9.53 -9.01
N GLY A 500 -14.31 8.68 -9.99
CA GLY A 500 -13.35 8.06 -10.92
C GLY A 500 -12.60 9.10 -11.76
N TYR A 501 -13.25 10.16 -12.23
CA TYR A 501 -12.57 11.24 -12.96
C TYR A 501 -11.58 12.02 -12.08
N VAL A 502 -11.92 12.26 -10.81
CA VAL A 502 -10.99 12.86 -9.84
C VAL A 502 -9.80 11.93 -9.61
N ALA A 503 -10.04 10.62 -9.45
CA ALA A 503 -8.95 9.66 -9.31
C ALA A 503 -8.03 9.64 -10.56
N HIS A 504 -8.59 9.69 -11.78
CA HIS A 504 -7.79 9.80 -13.00
C HIS A 504 -6.95 11.08 -13.06
N ALA A 505 -7.51 12.23 -12.64
CA ALA A 505 -6.75 13.47 -12.52
C ALA A 505 -5.60 13.32 -11.52
N GLY A 506 -5.84 12.65 -10.38
CA GLY A 506 -4.81 12.36 -9.39
C GLY A 506 -3.69 11.48 -9.93
N ILE A 507 -4.03 10.41 -10.65
CA ILE A 507 -3.02 9.56 -11.33
C ILE A 507 -2.22 10.36 -12.36
N ALA A 508 -2.85 11.23 -13.14
CA ALA A 508 -2.16 12.10 -14.10
C ALA A 508 -1.16 13.03 -13.38
N VAL A 509 -1.58 13.68 -12.29
CA VAL A 509 -0.70 14.52 -11.47
C VAL A 509 0.46 13.73 -10.87
N LEU A 510 0.20 12.52 -10.36
CA LEU A 510 1.23 11.60 -9.84
C LEU A 510 2.25 11.25 -10.94
N PHE A 511 1.82 10.86 -12.13
CA PHE A 511 2.73 10.54 -13.24
C PHE A 511 3.51 11.76 -13.74
N CYS A 512 2.98 12.97 -13.59
CA CYS A 512 3.74 14.20 -13.83
C CYS A 512 4.93 14.28 -12.86
N GLY A 513 4.70 14.05 -11.57
CA GLY A 513 5.75 14.02 -10.56
C GLY A 513 6.79 12.93 -10.83
N VAL A 514 6.35 11.71 -11.13
CA VAL A 514 7.24 10.57 -11.45
C VAL A 514 8.10 10.89 -12.68
N ALA A 515 7.51 11.42 -13.76
CA ALA A 515 8.25 11.73 -14.99
C ALA A 515 9.30 12.82 -14.78
N ALA A 516 8.99 13.84 -13.98
CA ALA A 516 9.93 14.91 -13.69
C ALA A 516 11.05 14.46 -12.75
N SER A 517 10.70 13.85 -11.62
CA SER A 517 11.68 13.43 -10.60
C SER A 517 12.59 12.30 -11.08
N SER A 518 12.13 11.43 -11.99
CA SER A 518 12.97 10.37 -12.54
C SER A 518 13.93 10.84 -13.64
N ALA A 519 13.57 11.88 -14.41
CA ALA A 519 14.36 12.31 -15.57
C ALA A 519 15.28 13.49 -15.29
N PHE A 520 14.94 14.33 -14.32
CA PHE A 520 15.61 15.61 -14.09
C PHE A 520 16.06 15.79 -12.64
N VAL A 521 16.25 14.69 -11.90
CA VAL A 521 16.85 14.71 -10.58
C VAL A 521 18.33 15.04 -10.68
N GLU A 522 18.78 15.96 -9.82
CA GLU A 522 20.19 16.26 -9.64
C GLU A 522 20.66 15.76 -8.27
N GLN A 523 21.59 14.82 -8.25
CA GLN A 523 22.16 14.24 -7.03
C GLN A 523 23.66 14.54 -6.98
N LYS A 524 24.11 14.90 -5.78
CA LYS A 524 25.54 15.01 -5.46
C LYS A 524 25.84 14.36 -4.14
N ASP A 525 26.88 13.54 -4.12
CA ASP A 525 27.50 12.99 -2.93
C ASP A 525 28.85 13.68 -2.73
N VAL A 526 29.04 14.37 -1.61
CA VAL A 526 30.20 15.20 -1.35
C VAL A 526 30.65 15.10 0.09
N ARG A 527 31.96 15.09 0.32
CA ARG A 527 32.56 15.17 1.65
C ARG A 527 32.95 16.62 1.90
N LEU A 528 32.46 17.19 2.99
CA LEU A 528 32.71 18.57 3.38
C LEU A 528 33.19 18.66 4.82
N SER A 529 34.09 19.61 5.07
CA SER A 529 34.48 20.08 6.40
C SER A 529 33.60 21.29 6.79
N PRO A 530 33.46 21.59 8.09
CA PRO A 530 32.78 22.81 8.53
C PRO A 530 33.36 24.07 7.86
N GLY A 531 32.47 24.91 7.31
CA GLY A 531 32.82 26.10 6.54
C GLY A 531 32.93 25.88 5.02
N GLU A 532 33.01 24.65 4.53
CA GLU A 532 33.06 24.34 3.08
C GLU A 532 31.66 24.36 2.46
N SER A 533 31.64 24.66 1.17
CA SER A 533 30.39 24.77 0.40
C SER A 533 30.43 23.91 -0.88
N VAL A 534 29.25 23.50 -1.32
CA VAL A 534 29.05 22.78 -2.58
C VAL A 534 27.87 23.35 -3.35
N GLN A 535 27.96 23.33 -4.69
CA GLN A 535 26.82 23.66 -5.55
C GLN A 535 25.94 22.42 -5.77
N ALA A 536 24.66 22.51 -5.42
CA ALA A 536 23.64 21.48 -5.65
C ALA A 536 22.43 22.09 -6.38
N GLY A 537 22.31 21.81 -7.68
CA GLY A 537 21.37 22.51 -8.54
C GLY A 537 21.60 24.02 -8.51
N ASP A 538 20.52 24.78 -8.32
CA ASP A 538 20.56 26.25 -8.21
C ASP A 538 20.93 26.76 -6.81
N TYR A 539 21.37 25.89 -5.91
CA TYR A 539 21.65 26.24 -4.52
C TYR A 539 23.13 26.02 -4.18
N THR A 540 23.73 26.97 -3.47
CA THR A 540 25.00 26.80 -2.77
C THR A 540 24.71 26.33 -1.36
N VAL A 541 25.23 25.17 -0.98
CA VAL A 541 25.04 24.54 0.32
C VAL A 541 26.32 24.61 1.11
N THR A 542 26.29 25.24 2.26
CA THR A 542 27.43 25.43 3.17
C THR A 542 27.26 24.56 4.42
N TYR A 543 28.26 23.77 4.73
CA TYR A 543 28.32 23.04 6.01
C TYR A 543 28.76 23.99 7.13
N VAL A 544 27.81 24.46 7.93
CA VAL A 544 28.06 25.50 8.95
C VAL A 544 28.75 24.88 10.18
N ARG A 545 28.17 23.84 10.75
CA ARG A 545 28.68 23.16 11.95
C ARG A 545 28.08 21.78 12.15
N PRO A 546 28.77 20.86 12.85
CA PRO A 546 28.19 19.59 13.29
C PRO A 546 27.11 19.80 14.35
N THR A 547 26.28 18.78 14.50
CA THR A 547 25.40 18.61 15.66
C THR A 547 25.61 17.24 16.25
N ALA A 548 25.60 17.15 17.56
CA ALA A 548 25.63 15.88 18.28
C ALA A 548 24.71 16.02 19.50
N THR A 549 23.82 15.05 19.70
CA THR A 549 22.82 15.09 20.79
C THR A 549 22.71 13.73 21.45
N LEU A 550 22.41 13.75 22.75
CA LEU A 550 22.09 12.59 23.57
C LEU A 550 20.61 12.60 23.93
N GLY A 551 19.93 11.47 23.78
CA GLY A 551 18.57 11.25 24.26
C GLY A 551 17.48 12.11 23.62
N GLY A 552 17.74 12.74 22.47
CA GLY A 552 16.78 13.66 21.84
C GLY A 552 16.98 13.76 20.35
N ASP A 553 16.42 12.83 19.62
CA ASP A 553 16.29 12.96 18.18
C ASP A 553 15.09 13.85 17.80
N ARG A 554 15.17 14.48 16.64
CA ARG A 554 14.15 15.41 16.13
C ARG A 554 12.80 14.72 15.84
N ALA A 555 12.85 13.45 15.48
CA ALA A 555 11.68 12.64 15.15
C ALA A 555 11.01 11.99 16.37
N GLY A 556 11.64 12.08 17.57
CA GLY A 556 11.13 11.44 18.79
C GLY A 556 11.12 9.91 18.70
N THR A 557 12.10 9.33 18.00
CA THR A 557 12.24 7.88 17.80
C THR A 557 12.85 7.18 19.02
N GLY A 558 13.43 7.96 19.96
CA GLY A 558 14.10 7.45 21.15
C GLY A 558 15.54 7.00 20.88
N ALA A 559 16.22 7.58 19.88
CA ALA A 559 17.63 7.32 19.65
C ALA A 559 18.50 7.88 20.79
N PRO A 560 19.40 7.08 21.40
CA PRO A 560 20.26 7.56 22.47
C PRO A 560 21.35 8.52 21.97
N ILE A 561 21.83 8.35 20.73
CA ILE A 561 22.86 9.23 20.14
C ILE A 561 22.42 9.62 18.72
N SER A 562 22.60 10.90 18.40
CA SER A 562 22.38 11.40 17.04
C SER A 562 23.52 12.33 16.64
N PHE A 563 24.17 12.04 15.50
CA PHE A 563 25.13 12.92 14.86
C PHE A 563 24.54 13.53 13.60
N GLY A 564 24.75 14.82 13.42
CA GLY A 564 24.17 15.53 12.28
C GLY A 564 24.97 16.76 11.90
N ALA A 565 24.34 17.60 11.08
CA ALA A 565 24.92 18.84 10.58
C ALA A 565 23.88 19.95 10.48
N VAL A 566 24.34 21.20 10.62
CA VAL A 566 23.62 22.37 10.20
C VAL A 566 24.15 22.78 8.84
N LEU A 567 23.29 22.77 7.84
CA LEU A 567 23.59 23.25 6.50
C LEU A 567 22.80 24.52 6.22
N GLU A 568 23.43 25.49 5.59
CA GLU A 568 22.76 26.67 5.03
C GLU A 568 22.76 26.54 3.50
N ALA A 569 21.59 26.64 2.92
CA ALA A 569 21.40 26.61 1.47
C ALA A 569 20.90 27.97 0.98
N GLU A 570 21.62 28.56 0.02
CA GLU A 570 21.29 29.82 -0.60
C GLU A 570 21.18 29.66 -2.11
N GLY A 571 20.11 30.15 -2.72
CA GLY A 571 19.88 30.12 -4.17
C GLY A 571 18.46 30.54 -4.53
N ASN A 572 18.28 30.95 -5.78
CA ASN A 572 16.97 31.44 -6.29
C ASN A 572 16.32 32.55 -5.44
N GLY A 573 17.14 33.42 -4.81
CA GLY A 573 16.65 34.47 -3.90
C GLY A 573 16.05 33.95 -2.58
N LYS A 574 16.37 32.71 -2.19
CA LYS A 574 15.93 32.07 -0.94
C LYS A 574 17.15 31.60 -0.17
N GLN A 575 17.06 31.73 1.16
CA GLN A 575 17.99 31.16 2.09
C GLN A 575 17.21 30.28 3.09
N PHE A 576 17.74 29.12 3.42
CA PHE A 576 17.12 28.21 4.37
C PHE A 576 18.15 27.29 5.02
N THR A 577 17.82 26.83 6.22
CA THR A 577 18.66 25.92 7.00
C THR A 577 18.12 24.49 6.88
N LEU A 578 19.03 23.54 6.74
CA LEU A 578 18.75 22.10 6.76
C LEU A 578 19.53 21.44 7.89
N ARG A 579 18.94 20.41 8.50
CA ARG A 579 19.50 19.73 9.66
C ARG A 579 19.38 18.21 9.53
N PRO A 580 20.04 17.60 8.53
CA PRO A 580 20.08 16.15 8.43
C PRO A 580 20.86 15.57 9.60
N GLN A 581 20.46 14.40 10.07
CA GLN A 581 21.16 13.68 11.11
C GLN A 581 21.11 12.17 10.88
N ARG A 582 21.97 11.45 11.60
CA ARG A 582 22.01 10.00 11.64
C ARG A 582 21.88 9.57 13.09
N ASN A 583 20.89 8.73 13.34
CA ASN A 583 20.54 8.24 14.66
C ASN A 583 21.18 6.87 14.88
N TYR A 584 21.81 6.67 16.03
CA TYR A 584 22.49 5.44 16.41
C TYR A 584 21.74 4.77 17.56
N TYR A 585 21.54 3.47 17.46
CA TYR A 585 20.83 2.66 18.44
C TYR A 585 21.77 1.58 18.96
N PRO A 586 21.73 1.22 20.27
CA PRO A 586 22.67 0.24 20.82
C PRO A 586 22.45 -1.14 20.22
N THR A 587 23.56 -1.81 19.87
CA THR A 587 23.54 -3.23 19.53
C THR A 587 23.42 -4.09 20.80
N LEU A 588 22.87 -5.30 20.64
CA LEU A 588 22.86 -6.33 21.68
C LEU A 588 24.13 -7.20 21.62
N ASP A 589 25.03 -6.97 20.67
CA ASP A 589 26.28 -7.69 20.58
C ASP A 589 27.22 -7.30 21.73
N ALA A 590 27.46 -8.25 22.63
CA ALA A 590 28.32 -8.04 23.79
C ALA A 590 29.81 -7.84 23.42
N SER A 591 30.23 -8.22 22.20
CA SER A 591 31.62 -8.05 21.74
C SER A 591 32.02 -6.59 21.54
N GLU A 592 31.05 -5.70 21.32
CA GLU A 592 31.27 -4.27 21.12
C GLU A 592 31.53 -3.50 22.43
N GLY A 593 31.37 -4.14 23.58
CA GLY A 593 31.59 -3.55 24.90
C GLY A 593 30.47 -2.61 25.35
N ALA A 594 30.60 -2.12 26.58
CA ALA A 594 29.56 -1.36 27.25
C ALA A 594 29.27 0.01 26.59
N ILE A 595 30.28 0.64 25.99
CA ILE A 595 30.20 1.97 25.34
C ILE A 595 30.10 1.83 23.83
N GLY A 596 30.93 0.97 23.21
CA GLY A 596 30.98 0.77 21.77
C GLY A 596 29.64 0.35 21.17
N ARG A 597 28.86 -0.46 21.89
CA ARG A 597 27.52 -0.88 21.47
C ARG A 597 26.59 0.27 21.05
N PHE A 598 26.80 1.47 21.59
CA PHE A 598 25.98 2.65 21.25
C PHE A 598 26.40 3.31 19.93
N PHE A 599 27.57 3.01 19.40
CA PHE A 599 28.11 3.59 18.17
C PHE A 599 28.12 2.58 17.00
N GLU A 600 28.19 1.29 17.31
CA GLU A 600 28.28 0.19 16.32
C GLU A 600 26.93 -0.48 16.01
N GLY A 601 25.84 -0.01 16.61
CA GLY A 601 24.50 -0.54 16.36
C GLY A 601 23.89 -0.04 15.05
N GLU A 602 22.64 -0.44 14.81
CA GLU A 602 21.92 0.01 13.62
C GLU A 602 21.76 1.53 13.62
N ALA A 603 22.05 2.13 12.48
CA ALA A 603 21.94 3.57 12.33
C ALA A 603 20.89 3.93 11.26
N THR A 604 19.95 4.79 11.62
CA THR A 604 18.93 5.32 10.70
C THR A 604 19.28 6.72 10.21
N SER A 605 18.81 7.07 9.02
CA SER A 605 19.01 8.39 8.45
C SER A 605 17.77 9.24 8.70
N GLU A 606 17.90 10.30 9.46
CA GLU A 606 16.89 11.34 9.59
C GLU A 606 17.21 12.46 8.60
N VAL A 607 16.61 12.36 7.43
CA VAL A 607 16.83 13.30 6.33
C VAL A 607 16.14 14.64 6.63
N ASP A 608 16.64 15.72 6.00
CA ASP A 608 15.90 16.97 5.99
C ASP A 608 15.47 17.32 4.58
N VAL A 609 14.17 17.61 4.43
CA VAL A 609 13.55 17.87 3.14
C VAL A 609 12.86 19.23 3.16
N ARG A 610 13.33 20.12 2.32
CA ARG A 610 12.58 21.32 2.00
C ARG A 610 11.60 21.03 0.88
N TRP A 611 10.36 20.84 1.23
CA TRP A 611 9.27 20.57 0.29
C TRP A 611 8.96 21.78 -0.58
N GLY A 612 8.76 21.57 -1.88
CA GLY A 612 8.44 22.62 -2.83
C GLY A 612 7.54 22.14 -3.97
N LEU A 613 6.71 23.05 -4.50
CA LEU A 613 5.85 22.73 -5.65
C LEU A 613 6.63 22.63 -6.98
N ARG A 614 7.83 23.23 -7.08
CA ARG A 614 8.69 23.14 -8.27
C ARG A 614 9.75 22.07 -8.13
N SER A 615 10.40 22.03 -6.97
CA SER A 615 11.42 21.05 -6.63
C SER A 615 11.49 20.91 -5.10
N ASP A 616 11.74 19.70 -4.64
CA ASP A 616 12.15 19.46 -3.26
C ASP A 616 13.68 19.53 -3.20
N PHE A 617 14.19 20.08 -2.12
CA PHE A 617 15.60 19.96 -1.76
C PHE A 617 15.72 18.96 -0.61
N TRP A 618 16.35 17.84 -0.88
CA TRP A 618 16.50 16.72 0.02
C TRP A 618 17.97 16.55 0.43
N THR A 619 18.24 16.27 1.69
CA THR A 619 19.60 16.03 2.16
C THR A 619 19.66 14.98 3.24
N ALA A 620 20.71 14.16 3.18
CA ALA A 620 21.13 13.23 4.22
C ALA A 620 22.59 13.48 4.57
N VAL A 621 22.97 13.12 5.79
CA VAL A 621 24.36 13.15 6.25
C VAL A 621 24.80 11.75 6.67
N ARG A 622 26.04 11.43 6.33
CA ARG A 622 26.79 10.30 6.89
C ARG A 622 27.97 10.88 7.68
N PRO A 623 27.82 11.00 9.00
CA PRO A 623 28.90 11.45 9.87
C PRO A 623 30.08 10.49 9.79
N ASP A 624 31.29 10.99 9.83
CA ASP A 624 32.47 10.18 9.96
C ASP A 624 32.81 9.98 11.45
N ILE A 625 32.40 8.84 11.99
CA ILE A 625 32.66 8.51 13.40
C ILE A 625 33.97 7.71 13.60
N SER A 626 34.75 7.48 12.56
CA SER A 626 36.03 6.75 12.66
C SER A 626 37.05 7.41 13.60
N ALA A 627 36.97 8.74 13.72
CA ALA A 627 37.75 9.48 14.71
C ALA A 627 37.45 9.10 16.16
N LEU A 628 36.27 8.55 16.44
CA LEU A 628 35.87 8.08 17.77
C LEU A 628 36.31 6.63 18.07
N GLU A 629 36.70 5.82 17.07
CA GLU A 629 37.06 4.40 17.26
C GLU A 629 38.14 4.19 18.32
N GLY A 630 39.20 5.00 18.28
CA GLY A 630 40.28 4.96 19.29
C GLY A 630 39.75 5.30 20.69
N PRO A 631 39.17 6.47 20.89
CA PRO A 631 38.54 6.87 22.16
C PRO A 631 37.49 5.87 22.67
N ILE A 632 36.68 5.26 21.80
CA ILE A 632 35.71 4.22 22.18
C ILE A 632 36.38 2.97 22.70
N LYS A 633 37.46 2.49 22.04
CA LYS A 633 38.22 1.34 22.50
C LYS A 633 38.88 1.58 23.85
N GLU A 634 39.48 2.74 24.05
CA GLU A 634 40.07 3.13 25.34
C GLU A 634 38.99 3.23 26.43
N ALA A 635 37.85 3.83 26.12
CA ALA A 635 36.73 3.95 27.05
C ALA A 635 36.13 2.57 27.41
N ASN A 636 35.96 1.66 26.44
CA ASN A 636 35.54 0.28 26.72
C ASN A 636 36.52 -0.42 27.67
N ALA A 637 37.84 -0.32 27.43
CA ALA A 637 38.85 -0.97 28.27
C ALA A 637 38.92 -0.39 29.70
N GLN A 638 38.74 0.94 29.83
CA GLN A 638 38.87 1.63 31.11
C GLN A 638 37.59 1.55 31.96
N PHE A 639 36.42 1.53 31.36
CA PHE A 639 35.12 1.59 32.03
C PHE A 639 34.30 0.30 31.89
N GLU A 640 34.89 -0.81 31.56
CA GLU A 640 34.28 -2.13 31.57
C GLU A 640 33.77 -2.45 32.99
N GLY A 641 32.47 -2.74 33.12
CA GLY A 641 31.80 -3.00 34.40
C GLY A 641 31.54 -1.77 35.27
N ALA A 642 31.72 -0.54 34.75
CA ALA A 642 31.31 0.69 35.42
C ALA A 642 29.79 0.79 35.48
N SER A 643 29.27 1.60 36.43
CA SER A 643 27.83 1.85 36.53
C SER A 643 27.29 2.58 35.29
N ASP A 644 25.99 2.43 35.02
CA ASP A 644 25.30 3.04 33.87
C ASP A 644 25.48 4.58 33.84
N ASP A 645 25.52 5.23 35.01
CA ASP A 645 25.75 6.69 35.13
C ASP A 645 27.15 7.10 34.65
N VAL A 646 28.16 6.27 34.96
CA VAL A 646 29.56 6.50 34.49
C VAL A 646 29.64 6.26 32.99
N GLN A 647 29.03 5.17 32.48
CA GLN A 647 29.00 4.91 31.03
C GLN A 647 28.29 6.05 30.28
N ALA A 648 27.14 6.53 30.76
CA ALA A 648 26.42 7.65 30.17
C ALA A 648 27.28 8.93 30.16
N THR A 649 28.08 9.18 31.22
CA THR A 649 28.98 10.34 31.29
C THR A 649 30.11 10.22 30.23
N VAL A 650 30.67 9.02 30.05
CA VAL A 650 31.70 8.79 29.04
C VAL A 650 31.14 8.94 27.62
N ILE A 651 29.96 8.41 27.37
CA ILE A 651 29.27 8.60 26.09
C ILE A 651 29.02 10.10 25.83
N ALA A 652 28.59 10.85 26.84
CA ALA A 652 28.39 12.30 26.71
C ALA A 652 29.70 13.03 26.34
N PHE A 653 30.84 12.60 26.92
CA PHE A 653 32.14 13.16 26.59
C PHE A 653 32.55 12.85 25.13
N LEU A 654 32.34 11.63 24.66
CA LEU A 654 32.64 11.23 23.28
C LEU A 654 31.78 12.01 22.28
N VAL A 655 30.50 12.21 22.58
CA VAL A 655 29.59 13.00 21.76
C VAL A 655 29.99 14.48 21.72
N GLU A 656 30.44 15.03 22.85
CA GLU A 656 30.95 16.41 22.92
C GLU A 656 32.28 16.56 22.18
N HIS A 657 33.17 15.56 22.25
CA HIS A 657 34.41 15.53 21.50
C HIS A 657 34.16 15.63 19.99
N TYR A 658 33.22 14.82 19.45
CA TYR A 658 32.80 14.91 18.06
C TYR A 658 32.30 16.31 17.68
N ARG A 659 31.62 16.99 18.58
CA ARG A 659 31.07 18.33 18.34
C ARG A 659 32.13 19.42 18.29
N THR A 660 33.19 19.27 19.09
CA THR A 660 34.25 20.28 19.22
C THR A 660 35.37 20.12 18.20
N ASP A 661 35.67 18.90 17.79
CA ASP A 661 36.67 18.57 16.75
C ASP A 661 36.05 17.65 15.69
N PRO A 662 35.12 18.19 14.88
CA PRO A 662 34.37 17.35 13.95
C PRO A 662 35.21 16.95 12.74
N PRO A 663 35.25 15.64 12.39
CA PRO A 663 35.80 15.22 11.11
C PRO A 663 34.89 15.67 9.95
N PRO A 664 35.42 15.69 8.71
CA PRO A 664 34.57 15.92 7.53
C PRO A 664 33.42 14.91 7.46
N ALA A 665 32.23 15.36 7.09
CA ALA A 665 31.08 14.49 6.91
C ALA A 665 30.69 14.35 5.43
N THR A 666 30.11 13.20 5.07
CA THR A 666 29.61 12.97 3.71
C THR A 666 28.14 13.38 3.63
N PHE A 667 27.85 14.25 2.71
CA PHE A 667 26.48 14.72 2.44
C PHE A 667 25.99 14.18 1.10
N ARG A 668 24.76 13.70 1.10
CA ARG A 668 23.99 13.48 -0.12
C ARG A 668 22.98 14.60 -0.24
N THR A 669 23.04 15.34 -1.34
CA THR A 669 22.10 16.39 -1.66
C THR A 669 21.37 16.05 -2.96
N ILE A 670 20.05 16.19 -2.96
CA ILE A 670 19.20 15.87 -4.11
C ILE A 670 18.25 17.03 -4.36
N VAL A 671 18.26 17.55 -5.58
CA VAL A 671 17.24 18.46 -6.08
C VAL A 671 16.31 17.67 -6.98
N SER A 672 15.07 17.43 -6.52
CA SER A 672 14.10 16.57 -7.21
C SER A 672 12.92 17.39 -7.74
N PRO A 673 12.82 17.60 -9.07
CA PRO A 673 11.73 18.38 -9.65
C PRO A 673 10.39 17.67 -9.49
N LEU A 674 9.36 18.42 -9.09
CA LEU A 674 7.95 17.99 -8.98
C LEU A 674 7.68 16.73 -8.17
N VAL A 675 8.61 16.24 -7.34
CA VAL A 675 8.39 15.04 -6.55
C VAL A 675 7.19 15.20 -5.59
N SER A 676 6.97 16.39 -5.03
CA SER A 676 5.78 16.72 -4.24
C SER A 676 4.45 16.47 -4.97
N TRP A 677 4.44 16.46 -6.32
CA TRP A 677 3.25 16.16 -7.10
C TRP A 677 2.85 14.69 -7.05
N ILE A 678 3.77 13.80 -6.70
CA ILE A 678 3.46 12.38 -6.42
C ILE A 678 2.50 12.30 -5.23
N TRP A 679 2.81 13.00 -4.13
CA TRP A 679 2.01 13.02 -2.92
C TRP A 679 0.67 13.73 -3.12
N ILE A 680 0.68 14.86 -3.80
CA ILE A 680 -0.54 15.60 -4.19
C ILE A 680 -1.43 14.72 -5.07
N GLY A 681 -0.86 14.07 -6.08
CA GLY A 681 -1.57 13.15 -6.96
C GLY A 681 -2.20 11.98 -6.19
N GLY A 682 -1.44 11.36 -5.28
CA GLY A 682 -1.94 10.31 -4.39
C GLY A 682 -3.11 10.77 -3.51
N ALA A 683 -3.02 11.97 -2.93
CA ALA A 683 -4.11 12.56 -2.15
C ALA A 683 -5.38 12.82 -3.01
N ILE A 684 -5.21 13.27 -4.25
CA ILE A 684 -6.34 13.46 -5.19
C ILE A 684 -6.95 12.10 -5.56
N VAL A 685 -6.13 11.04 -5.77
CA VAL A 685 -6.65 9.67 -6.00
C VAL A 685 -7.48 9.21 -4.82
N LEU A 686 -6.99 9.37 -3.60
CA LEU A 686 -7.71 9.03 -2.37
C LEU A 686 -9.05 9.78 -2.28
N LEU A 687 -9.04 11.09 -2.52
CA LEU A 687 -10.27 11.90 -2.54
C LEU A 687 -11.27 11.37 -3.58
N GLY A 688 -10.81 11.09 -4.80
CA GLY A 688 -11.64 10.52 -5.87
C GLY A 688 -12.25 9.17 -5.48
N ALA A 689 -11.46 8.30 -4.87
CA ALA A 689 -11.90 7.00 -4.38
C ALA A 689 -12.93 7.13 -3.25
N LEU A 690 -12.71 8.00 -2.28
CA LEU A 690 -13.66 8.29 -1.19
C LEU A 690 -15.00 8.79 -1.73
N VAL A 691 -14.98 9.71 -2.71
CA VAL A 691 -16.21 10.17 -3.40
C VAL A 691 -16.92 9.01 -4.10
N ALA A 692 -16.17 8.10 -4.75
CA ALA A 692 -16.73 6.97 -5.48
C ALA A 692 -17.32 5.88 -4.56
N VAL A 693 -16.70 5.62 -3.39
CA VAL A 693 -17.19 4.66 -2.37
C VAL A 693 -18.46 5.17 -1.70
N TRP A 694 -18.57 6.48 -1.47
CA TRP A 694 -19.66 7.05 -0.69
C TRP A 694 -21.02 6.79 -1.35
N PRO A 695 -22.04 6.29 -0.60
CA PRO A 695 -23.35 5.97 -1.18
C PRO A 695 -23.98 7.21 -1.80
N ALA A 696 -24.48 7.07 -3.03
CA ALA A 696 -25.31 8.11 -3.63
C ALA A 696 -26.61 8.26 -2.84
N PRO A 697 -27.13 9.48 -2.63
CA PRO A 697 -28.42 9.66 -1.99
C PRO A 697 -29.49 8.92 -2.80
N GLU A 698 -30.30 8.10 -2.13
CA GLU A 698 -31.43 7.43 -2.78
C GLU A 698 -32.39 8.49 -3.28
N SER A 699 -32.70 8.46 -4.58
CA SER A 699 -33.78 9.34 -5.09
C SER A 699 -35.08 8.94 -4.42
N ARG A 700 -35.94 9.94 -4.06
CA ARG A 700 -37.24 9.74 -3.40
C ARG A 700 -38.10 8.71 -4.15
N VAL A 701 -38.01 8.67 -5.49
CA VAL A 701 -38.65 7.71 -6.38
C VAL A 701 -38.12 6.27 -6.19
N ARG A 702 -36.81 6.07 -6.01
CA ARG A 702 -36.25 4.74 -5.73
C ARG A 702 -36.62 4.23 -4.35
N ARG A 703 -36.68 5.11 -3.35
CA ARG A 703 -37.09 4.78 -1.98
C ARG A 703 -38.58 4.38 -1.94
N VAL A 704 -39.44 5.11 -2.65
CA VAL A 704 -40.84 4.77 -2.78
C VAL A 704 -41.03 3.45 -3.52
N ARG A 705 -40.28 3.21 -4.60
CA ARG A 705 -40.31 1.94 -5.37
C ARG A 705 -39.82 0.74 -4.57
N SER A 706 -38.77 0.90 -3.77
CA SER A 706 -38.24 -0.19 -2.90
C SER A 706 -39.22 -0.48 -1.74
N LEU A 707 -39.87 0.52 -1.18
CA LEU A 707 -40.91 0.36 -0.17
C LEU A 707 -42.16 -0.32 -0.75
N TYR A 708 -42.55 0.03 -1.99
CA TYR A 708 -43.66 -0.59 -2.68
C TYR A 708 -43.39 -2.06 -3.01
N SER A 709 -42.19 -2.38 -3.53
CA SER A 709 -41.80 -3.76 -3.82
C SER A 709 -41.69 -4.61 -2.55
N ALA A 710 -41.20 -4.03 -1.43
CA ALA A 710 -41.13 -4.71 -0.16
C ALA A 710 -42.51 -4.99 0.44
N ARG A 711 -43.48 -4.07 0.24
CA ARG A 711 -44.87 -4.23 0.66
C ARG A 711 -45.58 -5.29 -0.18
N LEU A 712 -45.45 -5.22 -1.52
CA LEU A 712 -46.01 -6.25 -2.42
C LEU A 712 -45.42 -7.65 -2.12
N GLY A 713 -44.11 -7.75 -1.85
CA GLY A 713 -43.48 -9.01 -1.46
C GLY A 713 -44.00 -9.54 -0.13
N LYS A 714 -44.39 -8.69 0.81
CA LYS A 714 -45.01 -9.08 2.07
C LYS A 714 -46.45 -9.55 1.86
N ASP A 715 -47.22 -8.79 1.12
CA ASP A 715 -48.65 -9.08 0.80
C ASP A 715 -48.77 -10.42 0.01
N LEU A 716 -47.84 -10.69 -0.93
CA LEU A 716 -47.75 -11.95 -1.67
C LEU A 716 -47.22 -13.13 -0.85
N SER A 717 -46.60 -12.91 0.30
CA SER A 717 -46.11 -13.98 1.21
C SER A 717 -47.13 -14.30 2.32
N GLU A 718 -48.14 -13.45 2.49
CA GLU A 718 -49.24 -13.60 3.45
C GLU A 718 -50.54 -14.09 2.78
N ALA A 719 -50.65 -14.04 1.43
CA ALA A 719 -51.65 -14.69 0.60
C ALA A 719 -51.21 -16.10 0.14
#